data_4fb63f25010d4ef24382fc8f8054249f
#
_entry.id   4fb63f25010d4ef24382fc8f8054249f
#
_cell.length_a   1.000
_cell.length_b   1.000
_cell.length_c   1.000
_cell.angle_alpha   90.00
_cell.angle_beta   90.00
_cell.angle_gamma   90.00
#
_symmetry.space_group_name_H-M   'P 1'
#
loop_
_entity.id
_entity.type
_entity.pdbx_description
1 polymer ?
#
loop_
_entity_poly.entity_id
_entity_poly.type
_entity_poly.pdbx_seq_one_letter_code
_entity_poly.pdbx_strand_id
1 'polypeptide(L)'
;MTETKLYPDSAAPINVIAKSDALGGLRAFNYPPDHPAMALWVHPESGLFARILNELTQRQVHVTKCVVVLPYAQLLPLATRLWAQSYPNGFSPRFETTANWSAALGAPSRCATDIMLDAGIDTLTAQALLQRAGLGAQQDALAAMLVQSAHQLAPLAAAAGPDGREAWAQKARLAAGLGLEPGVLAWEAAVARIAVEWAAVSSYGSDAIFSTELRGQVDCLVVVQGINPDPFALGVAAFWGNRVAVLPLAYKEVDREADSGAAASRPLQVALHACLDSEDEAQRTTACCLAHIEAGRYPLALVSSDRALTRRVRAMLEGAGVHMRDENGWKLSTSSAAARLIAMLRACAWNASTDDLLDWIKTVPTWVAHGDAIEAALRRDQVRDWRHAATSPAIGKDETLVTACAEIDALRARLKSSRVLPDWLGLLRSALQHCGLWDALLADGAGEKVLMVLHMNEAANSDWHALATSALWAQRRMDLSEFTQWVNQALEGANFKPAYPDEEQVVFLPMSQMLARPFAALVLAGCDEVRLNPNTEPPGVWTAAQREALDLPSRDVLETLVRTAWHHALQTPVCDVLWRTSDEAGETVLPSSLVQLMQMDTDTAQEGQDPRVLRQVQSTPVQPPQPVGAQLPVRHLSASAYDDLRQCPYRFFALRQLGLKTNDELESEVDKRDFGVWLHAVLGEFHEALQMHMQQGEAVDLAQRVVMIDAAAAATTASMGLPEGEFLPFAAAWPAVRTGYLNWLTTHEAEGATFTSAETSHSQALGSVSLVGRIDRIDTLIDGSVMVMDYKTESSAKTKQRVKDPLEDTQIAFYAALLPNDTLRAAYINVGEGDNKTGKVEQLNIVEARDALIDGIQADMQRIADGMPLPALGDGSACDYCQARGLCRKDFWSAP
;
A
#
# COMPACT_ATOMS: atom_id res chain seq x y z
N MET A 1 2.07 0.63 -43.62
CA MET A 1 2.37 -0.79 -43.72
C MET A 1 3.88 -0.96 -43.76
N THR A 2 4.43 -1.22 -42.66
CA THR A 2 5.71 -1.89 -42.35
C THR A 2 5.92 -1.74 -40.84
N GLU A 3 5.69 -2.83 -40.14
CA GLU A 3 5.97 -2.94 -38.70
C GLU A 3 7.47 -2.81 -38.48
N THR A 4 7.88 -1.77 -37.79
CA THR A 4 9.24 -1.66 -37.28
C THR A 4 9.26 -2.27 -35.87
N LYS A 5 9.73 -3.52 -35.79
CA LYS A 5 10.05 -4.18 -34.54
C LYS A 5 11.07 -3.36 -33.78
N LEU A 6 10.67 -2.83 -32.62
CA LEU A 6 11.46 -1.96 -31.74
C LEU A 6 12.27 -2.72 -30.67
N TYR A 7 12.44 -4.04 -30.76
CA TYR A 7 13.34 -4.78 -29.88
C TYR A 7 14.16 -5.78 -30.68
N PRO A 8 15.49 -5.79 -30.57
CA PRO A 8 16.29 -6.87 -31.10
C PRO A 8 16.08 -8.13 -30.25
N ASP A 9 15.64 -9.21 -30.89
CA ASP A 9 15.69 -10.58 -30.38
C ASP A 9 17.16 -10.95 -30.11
N SER A 10 17.61 -10.85 -28.87
CA SER A 10 18.82 -11.55 -28.40
C SER A 10 18.88 -11.61 -26.88
N ALA A 11 17.87 -12.16 -26.24
CA ALA A 11 18.07 -12.87 -24.99
C ALA A 11 17.62 -14.32 -25.28
N ALA A 12 18.60 -15.17 -25.58
CA ALA A 12 18.37 -16.60 -25.58
C ALA A 12 17.81 -16.95 -24.19
N PRO A 13 16.69 -17.66 -24.07
CA PRO A 13 16.24 -18.15 -22.78
C PRO A 13 17.39 -19.03 -22.25
N ILE A 14 17.82 -18.77 -21.03
CA ILE A 14 18.71 -19.67 -20.30
C ILE A 14 17.93 -20.99 -20.20
N ASN A 15 18.26 -21.95 -21.07
CA ASN A 15 17.70 -23.27 -21.07
C ASN A 15 18.29 -24.06 -19.90
N VAL A 16 17.84 -23.78 -18.67
CA VAL A 16 18.18 -24.56 -17.47
C VAL A 16 17.25 -25.76 -17.29
N ILE A 17 16.41 -26.05 -18.25
CA ILE A 17 15.54 -27.25 -18.17
C ILE A 17 16.06 -28.29 -19.17
N ALA A 18 16.91 -29.18 -18.69
CA ALA A 18 17.07 -30.48 -19.34
C ALA A 18 15.71 -31.20 -19.29
N LYS A 19 15.10 -31.38 -20.46
CA LYS A 19 13.94 -32.27 -20.62
C LYS A 19 14.28 -33.62 -20.02
N SER A 20 13.63 -34.02 -18.93
CA SER A 20 13.64 -35.37 -18.45
C SER A 20 12.25 -35.95 -18.56
N ASP A 21 12.24 -37.14 -19.12
CA ASP A 21 11.09 -37.95 -19.52
C ASP A 21 10.05 -38.15 -18.42
N ALA A 22 8.80 -38.17 -18.87
CA ALA A 22 7.61 -38.50 -18.12
C ALA A 22 7.73 -39.86 -17.41
N LEU A 23 7.98 -39.87 -16.15
CA LEU A 23 7.58 -40.92 -15.18
C LEU A 23 7.40 -40.25 -13.84
N GLY A 24 6.15 -40.22 -13.36
CA GLY A 24 5.77 -39.71 -12.05
C GLY A 24 6.50 -40.50 -10.95
N GLY A 25 7.51 -39.85 -10.36
CA GLY A 25 8.20 -40.27 -9.18
C GLY A 25 8.86 -39.06 -8.57
N LEU A 26 8.53 -38.76 -7.36
CA LEU A 26 9.18 -37.81 -6.47
C LEU A 26 10.69 -37.91 -6.65
N ARG A 27 11.32 -37.01 -7.41
CA ARG A 27 12.78 -36.92 -7.49
C ARG A 27 13.30 -36.61 -6.10
N ALA A 28 14.02 -37.56 -5.54
CA ALA A 28 14.75 -37.38 -4.30
C ALA A 28 15.74 -36.21 -4.46
N PHE A 29 15.58 -35.14 -3.69
CA PHE A 29 16.67 -34.18 -3.52
C PHE A 29 17.86 -34.98 -2.97
N ASN A 30 18.94 -35.08 -3.77
CA ASN A 30 20.19 -35.64 -3.31
C ASN A 30 20.86 -34.57 -2.42
N TYR A 31 20.50 -34.55 -1.15
CA TYR A 31 21.26 -33.79 -0.18
C TYR A 31 22.70 -34.28 -0.12
N PRO A 32 23.70 -33.39 -0.10
CA PRO A 32 25.08 -33.84 0.06
C PRO A 32 25.20 -34.68 1.35
N PRO A 33 25.67 -35.94 1.28
CA PRO A 33 25.75 -36.79 2.46
C PRO A 33 26.65 -36.19 3.53
N ASP A 34 27.64 -35.39 3.13
CA ASP A 34 28.60 -34.72 4.01
C ASP A 34 28.11 -33.38 4.56
N HIS A 35 26.82 -33.03 4.35
CA HIS A 35 26.30 -31.74 4.83
C HIS A 35 26.18 -31.76 6.37
N PRO A 36 26.67 -30.73 7.10
CA PRO A 36 26.65 -30.73 8.57
C PRO A 36 25.25 -30.95 9.16
N ALA A 37 24.19 -30.38 8.54
CA ALA A 37 22.80 -30.58 8.96
C ALA A 37 22.38 -32.08 8.86
N MET A 38 22.92 -32.84 7.94
CA MET A 38 22.62 -34.27 7.83
C MET A 38 23.18 -35.07 9.02
N ALA A 39 24.34 -34.67 9.52
CA ALA A 39 24.92 -35.32 10.71
C ALA A 39 24.03 -35.19 11.96
N LEU A 40 23.31 -34.07 12.08
CA LEU A 40 22.34 -33.89 13.18
C LEU A 40 21.24 -34.95 13.16
N TRP A 41 20.87 -35.47 12.00
CA TRP A 41 19.86 -36.53 11.87
C TRP A 41 20.42 -37.93 11.95
N VAL A 42 21.46 -38.21 11.13
CA VAL A 42 21.82 -39.60 10.78
C VAL A 42 23.20 -40.06 11.33
N HIS A 43 23.95 -39.18 12.01
CA HIS A 43 25.21 -39.58 12.58
C HIS A 43 25.04 -40.81 13.49
N PRO A 44 25.85 -41.90 13.33
CA PRO A 44 25.60 -43.19 13.96
C PRO A 44 25.53 -43.17 15.48
N GLU A 45 26.25 -42.27 16.15
CA GLU A 45 26.29 -42.20 17.61
C GLU A 45 25.56 -40.98 18.18
N SER A 46 25.71 -39.80 17.54
CA SER A 46 25.23 -38.53 18.05
C SER A 46 24.01 -37.98 17.34
N GLY A 47 23.66 -38.55 16.18
CA GLY A 47 22.49 -38.10 15.42
C GLY A 47 21.17 -38.29 16.14
N LEU A 48 20.18 -37.47 15.80
CA LEU A 48 18.86 -37.53 16.44
C LEU A 48 18.26 -38.95 16.39
N PHE A 49 18.36 -39.63 15.24
CA PHE A 49 17.79 -40.96 15.08
C PHE A 49 18.47 -42.01 15.96
N ALA A 50 19.79 -41.98 16.07
CA ALA A 50 20.51 -42.85 16.98
C ALA A 50 20.11 -42.61 18.44
N ARG A 51 19.98 -41.37 18.84
CA ARG A 51 19.52 -41.01 20.21
C ARG A 51 18.08 -41.44 20.47
N ILE A 52 17.17 -41.30 19.50
CA ILE A 52 15.79 -41.81 19.62
C ILE A 52 15.81 -43.31 19.81
N LEU A 53 16.54 -44.07 18.99
CA LEU A 53 16.61 -45.53 19.12
C LEU A 53 17.23 -45.97 20.44
N ASN A 54 18.23 -45.25 20.92
CA ASN A 54 18.85 -45.55 22.23
C ASN A 54 17.84 -45.35 23.38
N GLU A 55 17.08 -44.23 23.38
CA GLU A 55 16.00 -43.99 24.34
C GLU A 55 14.94 -45.09 24.31
N LEU A 56 14.51 -45.50 23.12
CA LEU A 56 13.50 -46.53 22.93
C LEU A 56 14.05 -47.90 23.43
N THR A 57 15.30 -48.20 23.16
CA THR A 57 15.96 -49.43 23.60
C THR A 57 16.09 -49.52 25.13
N GLN A 58 16.57 -48.43 25.76
CA GLN A 58 16.67 -48.31 27.21
C GLN A 58 15.30 -48.48 27.91
N ARG A 59 14.24 -48.00 27.27
CA ARG A 59 12.88 -48.05 27.80
C ARG A 59 12.12 -49.30 27.38
N GLN A 60 12.71 -50.15 26.54
CA GLN A 60 12.09 -51.35 25.97
C GLN A 60 10.78 -51.07 25.22
N VAL A 61 10.72 -49.92 24.52
CA VAL A 61 9.54 -49.47 23.76
C VAL A 61 9.72 -49.76 22.29
N HIS A 62 8.69 -50.30 21.65
CA HIS A 62 8.69 -50.50 20.21
C HIS A 62 8.47 -49.17 19.48
N VAL A 63 9.21 -48.94 18.38
CA VAL A 63 9.25 -47.68 17.64
C VAL A 63 7.85 -47.20 17.17
N THR A 64 6.95 -48.09 16.84
CA THR A 64 5.55 -47.76 16.42
C THR A 64 4.70 -47.19 17.56
N LYS A 65 5.15 -47.35 18.82
CA LYS A 65 4.48 -46.80 20.02
C LYS A 65 5.12 -45.46 20.46
N CYS A 66 6.00 -44.92 19.63
CA CYS A 66 6.70 -43.68 19.89
C CYS A 66 6.12 -42.55 19.02
N VAL A 67 5.87 -41.41 19.66
CA VAL A 67 5.59 -40.13 18.98
C VAL A 67 6.79 -39.21 19.15
N VAL A 68 7.29 -38.65 18.07
CA VAL A 68 8.40 -37.70 18.04
C VAL A 68 7.84 -36.33 17.66
N VAL A 69 7.87 -35.40 18.62
CA VAL A 69 7.40 -34.02 18.42
C VAL A 69 8.56 -33.17 17.96
N LEU A 70 8.47 -32.66 16.74
CA LEU A 70 9.47 -31.80 16.11
C LEU A 70 9.13 -30.29 16.33
N PRO A 71 10.15 -29.42 16.37
CA PRO A 71 9.95 -28.02 16.74
C PRO A 71 9.19 -27.21 15.69
N TYR A 72 9.17 -27.62 14.41
CA TYR A 72 8.40 -26.97 13.35
C TYR A 72 8.06 -27.93 12.21
N ALA A 73 6.97 -27.62 11.50
CA ALA A 73 6.33 -28.53 10.55
C ALA A 73 7.21 -28.85 9.31
N GLN A 74 8.09 -27.98 8.92
CA GLN A 74 8.99 -28.17 7.76
C GLN A 74 9.96 -29.32 7.94
N LEU A 75 10.23 -29.73 9.19
CA LEU A 75 11.06 -30.88 9.47
C LEU A 75 10.33 -32.21 9.32
N LEU A 76 9.00 -32.24 9.29
CA LEU A 76 8.21 -33.48 9.22
C LEU A 76 8.51 -34.33 7.97
N PRO A 77 8.44 -33.75 6.73
CA PRO A 77 8.74 -34.52 5.53
C PRO A 77 10.21 -34.93 5.46
N LEU A 78 11.12 -34.10 5.97
CA LEU A 78 12.54 -34.39 6.02
C LEU A 78 12.84 -35.55 6.98
N ALA A 79 12.34 -35.47 8.22
CA ALA A 79 12.52 -36.53 9.22
C ALA A 79 11.97 -37.84 8.73
N THR A 80 10.76 -37.85 8.16
CA THR A 80 10.12 -39.09 7.65
C THR A 80 10.94 -39.72 6.54
N ARG A 81 11.43 -38.90 5.57
CA ARG A 81 12.26 -39.39 4.46
C ARG A 81 13.60 -39.93 4.94
N LEU A 82 14.32 -39.17 5.75
CA LEU A 82 15.62 -39.57 6.25
C LEU A 82 15.54 -40.80 7.15
N TRP A 83 14.48 -40.94 7.95
CA TRP A 83 14.26 -42.15 8.73
C TRP A 83 14.05 -43.35 7.82
N ALA A 84 13.20 -43.26 6.81
CA ALA A 84 12.96 -44.34 5.84
C ALA A 84 14.23 -44.74 5.07
N GLN A 85 15.08 -43.77 4.74
CA GLN A 85 16.39 -44.05 4.10
C GLN A 85 17.37 -44.74 5.05
N SER A 86 17.44 -44.32 6.32
CA SER A 86 18.34 -44.87 7.32
C SER A 86 17.91 -46.26 7.78
N TYR A 87 16.60 -46.52 7.80
CA TYR A 87 16.01 -47.78 8.29
C TYR A 87 14.99 -48.38 7.30
N PRO A 88 15.42 -48.77 6.09
CA PRO A 88 14.49 -49.15 5.01
C PRO A 88 13.64 -50.37 5.30
N ASN A 89 14.11 -51.26 6.16
CA ASN A 89 13.41 -52.48 6.57
C ASN A 89 12.79 -52.39 8.01
N GLY A 90 12.84 -51.19 8.61
CA GLY A 90 12.36 -50.97 9.96
C GLY A 90 10.99 -50.25 9.98
N PHE A 91 10.44 -50.18 11.17
CA PHE A 91 9.26 -49.36 11.42
C PHE A 91 9.66 -47.88 11.68
N SER A 92 8.75 -46.95 11.41
CA SER A 92 8.93 -45.52 11.69
C SER A 92 8.18 -45.09 12.96
N PRO A 93 8.74 -44.22 13.77
CA PRO A 93 7.95 -43.53 14.78
C PRO A 93 6.98 -42.58 14.09
N ARG A 94 6.00 -42.11 14.82
CA ARG A 94 5.11 -41.07 14.35
C ARG A 94 5.76 -39.71 14.57
N PHE A 95 6.11 -39.00 13.49
CA PHE A 95 6.62 -37.63 13.55
C PHE A 95 5.47 -36.63 13.52
N GLU A 96 5.43 -35.72 14.46
CA GLU A 96 4.38 -34.71 14.61
C GLU A 96 4.98 -33.38 15.04
N THR A 97 4.19 -32.32 14.91
CA THR A 97 4.36 -31.09 15.70
C THR A 97 3.25 -31.02 16.75
N THR A 98 3.40 -30.21 17.79
CA THR A 98 2.33 -29.98 18.76
C THR A 98 1.03 -29.53 18.10
N ALA A 99 1.10 -28.63 17.13
CA ALA A 99 -0.06 -28.15 16.41
C ALA A 99 -0.75 -29.21 15.54
N ASN A 100 0.03 -29.99 14.76
CA ASN A 100 -0.53 -31.04 13.90
C ASN A 100 -1.12 -32.17 14.73
N TRP A 101 -0.44 -32.53 15.79
CA TRP A 101 -0.92 -33.60 16.67
C TRP A 101 -2.22 -33.22 17.37
N SER A 102 -2.29 -32.03 17.97
CA SER A 102 -3.53 -31.53 18.59
C SER A 102 -4.69 -31.43 17.59
N ALA A 103 -4.44 -30.97 16.39
CA ALA A 103 -5.46 -30.90 15.34
C ALA A 103 -5.99 -32.29 14.95
N ALA A 104 -5.11 -33.30 14.88
CA ALA A 104 -5.49 -34.69 14.58
C ALA A 104 -6.30 -35.36 15.71
N LEU A 105 -6.14 -34.90 16.95
CA LEU A 105 -6.91 -35.41 18.10
C LEU A 105 -8.33 -34.81 18.19
N GLY A 106 -8.62 -33.81 17.38
CA GLY A 106 -9.87 -33.05 17.42
C GLY A 106 -9.79 -31.88 18.39
N ALA A 107 -10.33 -30.75 17.98
CA ALA A 107 -10.39 -29.58 18.83
C ALA A 107 -11.43 -29.79 19.96
N PRO A 108 -11.13 -29.43 21.21
CA PRO A 108 -12.15 -29.35 22.25
C PRO A 108 -13.19 -28.31 21.88
N SER A 109 -14.41 -28.44 22.43
CA SER A 109 -15.44 -27.42 22.29
C SER A 109 -14.92 -26.10 22.85
N ARG A 110 -14.74 -25.11 22.02
CA ARG A 110 -14.29 -23.77 22.42
C ARG A 110 -15.49 -22.93 22.87
N CYS A 111 -15.27 -22.17 23.96
CA CYS A 111 -16.19 -21.13 24.35
C CYS A 111 -15.96 -19.85 23.54
N ALA A 112 -17.02 -19.07 23.34
CA ALA A 112 -16.94 -17.81 22.60
C ALA A 112 -16.09 -16.72 23.31
N THR A 113 -15.66 -16.98 24.52
CA THR A 113 -14.78 -16.10 25.32
C THR A 113 -13.33 -16.55 25.30
N ASP A 114 -13.03 -17.71 24.71
CA ASP A 114 -11.65 -18.24 24.67
C ASP A 114 -10.76 -17.37 23.75
N ILE A 115 -9.47 -17.40 24.00
CA ILE A 115 -8.48 -16.84 23.07
C ILE A 115 -8.46 -17.71 21.82
N MET A 116 -8.88 -17.14 20.68
CA MET A 116 -8.99 -17.87 19.42
C MET A 116 -7.70 -17.88 18.60
N LEU A 117 -6.76 -16.99 18.92
CA LEU A 117 -5.59 -16.65 18.09
C LEU A 117 -6.02 -16.13 16.70
N ASP A 118 -7.19 -15.53 16.64
CA ASP A 118 -7.77 -14.83 15.51
C ASP A 118 -7.84 -13.35 15.87
N ALA A 119 -7.06 -12.53 15.17
CA ALA A 119 -6.91 -11.12 15.52
C ALA A 119 -8.25 -10.34 15.47
N GLY A 120 -9.13 -10.67 14.52
CA GLY A 120 -10.44 -10.02 14.39
C GLY A 120 -11.36 -10.37 15.56
N ILE A 121 -11.46 -11.65 15.90
CA ILE A 121 -12.35 -12.15 16.96
C ILE A 121 -11.82 -11.76 18.33
N ASP A 122 -10.52 -11.93 18.54
CA ASP A 122 -9.89 -11.63 19.82
C ASP A 122 -9.94 -10.11 20.10
N THR A 123 -9.89 -9.24 19.08
CA THR A 123 -10.09 -7.80 19.27
C THR A 123 -11.50 -7.48 19.77
N LEU A 124 -12.55 -8.08 19.20
CA LEU A 124 -13.92 -7.88 19.66
C LEU A 124 -14.12 -8.40 21.09
N THR A 125 -13.53 -9.55 21.41
CA THR A 125 -13.58 -10.11 22.75
C THR A 125 -12.83 -9.21 23.74
N ALA A 126 -11.65 -8.69 23.38
CA ALA A 126 -10.87 -7.75 24.18
C ALA A 126 -11.65 -6.46 24.47
N GLN A 127 -12.28 -5.87 23.46
CA GLN A 127 -13.14 -4.69 23.63
C GLN A 127 -14.29 -4.97 24.61
N ALA A 128 -14.94 -6.12 24.48
CA ALA A 128 -16.03 -6.52 25.39
C ALA A 128 -15.54 -6.76 26.83
N LEU A 129 -14.34 -7.32 27.00
CA LEU A 129 -13.71 -7.50 28.31
C LEU A 129 -13.33 -6.16 28.95
N LEU A 130 -12.75 -5.24 28.19
CA LEU A 130 -12.43 -3.88 28.62
C LEU A 130 -13.70 -3.11 29.04
N GLN A 131 -14.78 -3.22 28.29
CA GLN A 131 -16.05 -2.61 28.64
C GLN A 131 -16.59 -3.15 29.97
N ARG A 132 -16.54 -4.46 30.19
CA ARG A 132 -16.94 -5.10 31.46
C ARG A 132 -16.06 -4.69 32.62
N ALA A 133 -14.77 -4.43 32.38
CA ALA A 133 -13.84 -3.92 33.38
C ALA A 133 -13.97 -2.43 33.68
N GLY A 134 -14.95 -1.72 33.07
CA GLY A 134 -15.17 -0.30 33.26
C GLY A 134 -14.24 0.61 32.44
N LEU A 135 -13.52 0.06 31.46
CA LEU A 135 -12.58 0.76 30.54
C LEU A 135 -13.19 0.97 29.16
N GLY A 136 -14.53 1.06 29.07
CA GLY A 136 -15.22 1.19 27.80
C GLY A 136 -14.86 2.44 27.00
N ALA A 137 -14.56 3.56 27.66
CA ALA A 137 -14.12 4.78 26.99
C ALA A 137 -12.72 4.67 26.31
N GLN A 138 -11.88 3.73 26.75
CA GLN A 138 -10.53 3.48 26.24
C GLN A 138 -10.41 2.16 25.47
N GLN A 139 -11.53 1.45 25.25
CA GLN A 139 -11.52 0.12 24.65
C GLN A 139 -10.80 0.05 23.32
N ASP A 140 -10.95 1.04 22.45
CA ASP A 140 -10.35 1.04 21.11
C ASP A 140 -8.83 1.25 21.16
N ALA A 141 -8.35 2.05 22.11
CA ALA A 141 -6.93 2.27 22.33
C ALA A 141 -6.24 1.07 23.00
N LEU A 142 -6.93 0.37 23.93
CA LEU A 142 -6.36 -0.69 24.74
C LEU A 142 -6.57 -2.10 24.19
N ALA A 143 -7.50 -2.30 23.25
CA ALA A 143 -7.84 -3.62 22.75
C ALA A 143 -6.64 -4.33 22.08
N ALA A 144 -5.89 -3.63 21.23
CA ALA A 144 -4.71 -4.20 20.58
C ALA A 144 -3.63 -4.62 21.59
N MET A 145 -3.41 -3.81 22.62
CA MET A 145 -2.49 -4.12 23.71
C MET A 145 -2.95 -5.35 24.51
N LEU A 146 -4.26 -5.45 24.78
CA LEU A 146 -4.82 -6.60 25.51
C LEU A 146 -4.68 -7.89 24.69
N VAL A 147 -5.01 -7.86 23.39
CA VAL A 147 -4.86 -8.98 22.48
C VAL A 147 -3.40 -9.44 22.43
N GLN A 148 -2.47 -8.50 22.21
CA GLN A 148 -1.04 -8.83 22.17
C GLN A 148 -0.56 -9.47 23.46
N SER A 149 -0.94 -8.92 24.62
CA SER A 149 -0.58 -9.45 25.92
C SER A 149 -1.17 -10.84 26.15
N ALA A 150 -2.43 -11.05 25.81
CA ALA A 150 -3.09 -12.36 25.94
C ALA A 150 -2.47 -13.42 25.00
N HIS A 151 -2.14 -13.06 23.76
CA HIS A 151 -1.49 -13.94 22.81
C HIS A 151 -0.08 -14.36 23.27
N GLN A 152 0.65 -13.49 23.98
CA GLN A 152 1.94 -13.85 24.57
C GLN A 152 1.81 -14.82 25.75
N LEU A 153 0.72 -14.72 26.53
CA LEU A 153 0.44 -15.62 27.65
C LEU A 153 -0.19 -16.95 27.24
N ALA A 154 -0.90 -16.99 26.12
CA ALA A 154 -1.63 -18.16 25.65
C ALA A 154 -0.77 -19.44 25.56
N PRO A 155 0.47 -19.41 25.00
CA PRO A 155 1.33 -20.60 24.97
C PRO A 155 1.71 -21.12 26.37
N LEU A 156 1.91 -20.19 27.33
CA LEU A 156 2.26 -20.51 28.70
C LEU A 156 1.08 -21.13 29.47
N ALA A 157 -0.10 -20.53 29.31
CA ALA A 157 -1.35 -21.06 29.89
C ALA A 157 -1.71 -22.42 29.29
N ALA A 158 -1.53 -22.61 27.99
CA ALA A 158 -1.69 -23.88 27.31
C ALA A 158 -0.72 -24.93 27.79
N ALA A 159 0.55 -24.56 28.04
CA ALA A 159 1.61 -25.43 28.53
C ALA A 159 1.33 -25.99 29.94
N ALA A 160 0.61 -25.22 30.76
CA ALA A 160 0.20 -25.70 32.10
C ALA A 160 -0.82 -26.85 32.05
N GLY A 161 -1.47 -27.05 30.90
CA GLY A 161 -2.54 -28.01 30.73
C GLY A 161 -3.82 -27.68 31.54
N PRO A 162 -4.95 -28.35 31.28
CA PRO A 162 -6.23 -28.01 31.91
C PRO A 162 -6.18 -28.06 33.44
N ASP A 163 -5.58 -29.08 34.01
CA ASP A 163 -5.52 -29.27 35.46
C ASP A 163 -4.51 -28.35 36.16
N GLY A 164 -3.45 -27.94 35.48
CA GLY A 164 -2.40 -27.06 36.01
C GLY A 164 -2.67 -25.57 35.82
N ARG A 165 -3.66 -25.19 35.00
CA ARG A 165 -3.88 -23.83 34.56
C ARG A 165 -4.23 -22.86 35.67
N GLU A 166 -5.03 -23.27 36.66
CA GLU A 166 -5.35 -22.42 37.82
C GLU A 166 -4.10 -22.14 38.69
N ALA A 167 -3.25 -23.14 38.87
CA ALA A 167 -1.99 -22.94 39.61
C ALA A 167 -1.05 -21.97 38.84
N TRP A 168 -0.98 -22.08 37.52
CA TRP A 168 -0.30 -21.10 36.67
C TRP A 168 -0.91 -19.71 36.82
N ALA A 169 -2.24 -19.60 36.77
CA ALA A 169 -2.95 -18.32 36.90
C ALA A 169 -2.66 -17.63 38.22
N GLN A 170 -2.57 -18.37 39.34
CA GLN A 170 -2.21 -17.80 40.63
C GLN A 170 -0.82 -17.17 40.64
N LYS A 171 0.17 -17.82 40.03
CA LYS A 171 1.52 -17.25 39.82
C LYS A 171 1.45 -16.01 38.90
N ALA A 172 0.73 -16.10 37.79
CA ALA A 172 0.63 -15.04 36.82
C ALA A 172 -0.08 -13.78 37.37
N ARG A 173 -1.10 -13.94 38.22
CA ARG A 173 -1.75 -12.80 38.92
C ARG A 173 -0.78 -12.04 39.80
N LEU A 174 0.09 -12.73 40.51
CA LEU A 174 1.13 -12.07 41.32
C LEU A 174 2.15 -11.35 40.45
N ALA A 175 2.57 -11.99 39.36
CA ALA A 175 3.53 -11.42 38.42
C ALA A 175 2.98 -10.20 37.68
N ALA A 176 1.69 -10.18 37.31
CA ALA A 176 1.06 -9.08 36.57
C ALA A 176 1.12 -7.71 37.27
N GLY A 177 1.28 -7.69 38.60
CA GLY A 177 1.44 -6.47 39.39
C GLY A 177 2.87 -5.95 39.52
N LEU A 178 3.87 -6.73 39.10
CA LEU A 178 5.27 -6.34 39.30
C LEU A 178 5.70 -5.16 38.42
N GLY A 179 6.36 -4.18 39.03
CA GLY A 179 6.90 -3.03 38.31
C GLY A 179 5.86 -2.00 37.83
N LEU A 180 4.59 -2.17 38.20
CA LEU A 180 3.51 -1.25 37.86
C LEU A 180 3.10 -0.45 39.11
N GLU A 181 3.60 0.77 39.23
CA GLU A 181 3.20 1.65 40.33
C GLU A 181 1.75 2.16 40.14
N PRO A 182 0.94 2.23 41.24
CA PRO A 182 -0.40 2.74 41.14
C PRO A 182 -0.44 4.23 40.69
N GLY A 183 -1.22 4.50 39.65
CA GLY A 183 -1.47 5.85 39.15
C GLY A 183 -1.00 6.08 37.71
N VAL A 184 0.29 6.02 37.43
CA VAL A 184 0.85 6.35 36.10
C VAL A 184 0.60 5.24 35.08
N LEU A 185 0.77 3.98 35.47
CA LEU A 185 0.62 2.78 34.61
C LEU A 185 -0.66 2.01 34.92
N ALA A 186 -1.73 2.70 35.30
CA ALA A 186 -2.98 2.07 35.72
C ALA A 186 -3.67 1.28 34.58
N TRP A 187 -3.53 1.73 33.35
CA TRP A 187 -4.13 1.05 32.18
C TRP A 187 -3.33 -0.20 31.81
N GLU A 188 -2.01 -0.10 31.81
CA GLU A 188 -1.12 -1.25 31.58
C GLU A 188 -1.33 -2.33 32.66
N ALA A 189 -1.49 -1.91 33.90
CA ALA A 189 -1.81 -2.83 35.00
C ALA A 189 -3.18 -3.50 34.85
N ALA A 190 -4.18 -2.76 34.38
CA ALA A 190 -5.50 -3.31 34.10
C ALA A 190 -5.45 -4.30 32.92
N VAL A 191 -4.79 -3.93 31.83
CA VAL A 191 -4.58 -4.79 30.66
C VAL A 191 -3.85 -6.07 31.04
N ALA A 192 -2.75 -5.97 31.80
CA ALA A 192 -2.00 -7.14 32.27
C ALA A 192 -2.87 -8.11 33.07
N ARG A 193 -3.69 -7.62 34.01
CA ARG A 193 -4.60 -8.45 34.81
C ARG A 193 -5.67 -9.10 33.95
N ILE A 194 -6.31 -8.35 33.05
CA ILE A 194 -7.34 -8.90 32.15
C ILE A 194 -6.72 -9.98 31.23
N ALA A 195 -5.51 -9.74 30.71
CA ALA A 195 -4.81 -10.71 29.87
C ALA A 195 -4.52 -12.03 30.60
N VAL A 196 -4.08 -11.96 31.87
CA VAL A 196 -3.85 -13.15 32.70
C VAL A 196 -5.15 -13.93 32.93
N GLU A 197 -6.23 -13.24 33.32
CA GLU A 197 -7.53 -13.90 33.55
C GLU A 197 -8.07 -14.49 32.23
N TRP A 198 -7.97 -13.79 31.15
CA TRP A 198 -8.42 -14.29 29.85
C TRP A 198 -7.65 -15.52 29.41
N ALA A 199 -6.31 -15.51 29.54
CA ALA A 199 -5.49 -16.68 29.23
C ALA A 199 -5.77 -17.87 30.18
N ALA A 200 -6.06 -17.60 31.46
CA ALA A 200 -6.32 -18.62 32.47
C ALA A 200 -7.64 -19.38 32.25
N VAL A 201 -8.70 -18.66 31.80
CA VAL A 201 -10.03 -19.28 31.63
C VAL A 201 -10.23 -19.88 30.24
N SER A 202 -9.35 -19.56 29.29
CA SER A 202 -9.46 -20.02 27.90
C SER A 202 -9.16 -21.51 27.79
N SER A 203 -9.91 -22.19 26.91
CA SER A 203 -9.61 -23.56 26.45
C SER A 203 -8.75 -23.48 25.20
N TYR A 204 -7.79 -24.38 25.09
CA TYR A 204 -6.86 -24.39 23.94
C TYR A 204 -7.03 -25.69 23.14
N GLY A 205 -6.89 -25.61 21.83
CA GLY A 205 -6.95 -26.78 20.94
C GLY A 205 -5.96 -27.88 21.34
N SER A 206 -4.85 -27.48 21.96
CA SER A 206 -3.81 -28.37 22.45
C SER A 206 -4.15 -29.12 23.76
N ASP A 207 -5.26 -28.76 24.42
CA ASP A 207 -5.66 -29.44 25.70
C ASP A 207 -5.89 -30.93 25.51
N ALA A 208 -6.26 -31.38 24.31
CA ALA A 208 -6.42 -32.80 23.99
C ALA A 208 -5.13 -33.64 24.22
N ILE A 209 -3.95 -33.00 24.14
CA ILE A 209 -2.67 -33.69 24.35
C ILE A 209 -2.43 -34.03 25.86
N PHE A 210 -3.10 -33.33 26.78
CA PHE A 210 -3.05 -33.60 28.23
C PHE A 210 -4.07 -34.66 28.66
N SER A 211 -4.57 -35.48 27.74
CA SER A 211 -5.46 -36.59 28.06
C SER A 211 -4.70 -37.78 28.64
N THR A 212 -5.21 -38.30 29.77
CA THR A 212 -4.68 -39.53 30.38
C THR A 212 -4.92 -40.75 29.50
N GLU A 213 -5.98 -40.73 28.68
CA GLU A 213 -6.29 -41.78 27.71
C GLU A 213 -5.24 -41.82 26.60
N LEU A 214 -4.90 -40.66 26.03
CA LEU A 214 -3.85 -40.54 25.03
C LEU A 214 -2.49 -41.00 25.57
N ARG A 215 -2.17 -40.60 26.80
CA ARG A 215 -0.96 -41.06 27.52
C ARG A 215 -0.96 -42.57 27.69
N GLY A 216 -2.13 -43.23 27.77
CA GLY A 216 -2.24 -44.69 27.80
C GLY A 216 -1.96 -45.38 26.46
N GLN A 217 -2.10 -44.66 25.33
CA GLN A 217 -1.95 -45.20 23.96
C GLN A 217 -0.52 -45.07 23.42
N VAL A 218 0.27 -44.15 23.96
CA VAL A 218 1.65 -43.85 23.53
C VAL A 218 2.62 -44.27 24.64
N ASP A 219 3.53 -45.17 24.32
CA ASP A 219 4.46 -45.71 25.32
C ASP A 219 5.68 -44.80 25.52
N CYS A 220 6.09 -44.06 24.53
CA CYS A 220 7.18 -43.09 24.59
C CYS A 220 6.87 -41.83 23.78
N LEU A 221 7.07 -40.69 24.41
CA LEU A 221 7.05 -39.38 23.76
C LEU A 221 8.46 -38.83 23.69
N VAL A 222 8.94 -38.46 22.48
CA VAL A 222 10.21 -37.76 22.30
C VAL A 222 9.91 -36.33 21.92
N VAL A 223 10.35 -35.40 22.75
CA VAL A 223 10.25 -33.94 22.45
C VAL A 223 11.60 -33.47 21.94
N VAL A 224 11.63 -33.01 20.69
CA VAL A 224 12.83 -32.48 20.06
C VAL A 224 12.86 -30.96 20.25
N GLN A 225 13.87 -30.46 20.95
CA GLN A 225 14.06 -29.04 21.20
C GLN A 225 14.81 -28.40 20.03
N GLY A 226 14.23 -27.33 19.45
CA GLY A 226 14.89 -26.48 18.48
C GLY A 226 15.65 -25.32 19.11
N ILE A 227 15.93 -24.29 18.31
CA ILE A 227 16.56 -23.05 18.78
C ILE A 227 15.63 -22.31 19.75
N ASN A 228 14.37 -22.11 19.35
CA ASN A 228 13.38 -21.47 20.18
C ASN A 228 12.83 -22.47 21.23
N PRO A 229 12.79 -22.10 22.51
CA PRO A 229 12.11 -22.91 23.49
C PRO A 229 10.61 -22.98 23.18
N ASP A 230 10.05 -24.18 23.22
CA ASP A 230 8.61 -24.39 23.12
C ASP A 230 8.04 -24.68 24.53
N PRO A 231 7.42 -23.68 25.19
CA PRO A 231 6.86 -23.87 26.52
C PRO A 231 5.82 -25.00 26.56
N PHE A 232 5.03 -25.11 25.48
CA PHE A 232 4.00 -26.16 25.41
C PHE A 232 4.60 -27.55 25.33
N ALA A 233 5.61 -27.77 24.50
CA ALA A 233 6.30 -29.05 24.42
C ALA A 233 6.94 -29.45 25.76
N LEU A 234 7.49 -28.47 26.50
CA LEU A 234 8.04 -28.69 27.84
C LEU A 234 6.94 -29.01 28.86
N GLY A 235 5.79 -28.33 28.81
CA GLY A 235 4.64 -28.61 29.67
C GLY A 235 4.07 -30.02 29.44
N VAL A 236 3.92 -30.42 28.18
CA VAL A 236 3.53 -31.77 27.80
C VAL A 236 4.56 -32.79 28.33
N ALA A 237 5.86 -32.49 28.18
CA ALA A 237 6.91 -33.35 28.71
C ALA A 237 6.78 -33.54 30.23
N ALA A 238 6.52 -32.50 31.00
CA ALA A 238 6.30 -32.58 32.44
C ALA A 238 5.07 -33.39 32.78
N PHE A 239 3.96 -33.26 32.03
CA PHE A 239 2.73 -34.08 32.28
C PHE A 239 2.94 -35.56 32.01
N TRP A 240 3.66 -35.93 30.95
CA TRP A 240 3.91 -37.30 30.55
C TRP A 240 4.94 -38.03 31.46
N GLY A 241 5.80 -37.27 32.14
CA GLY A 241 6.72 -37.77 33.16
C GLY A 241 7.75 -38.77 32.64
N ASN A 242 7.82 -39.96 33.23
CA ASN A 242 8.80 -40.99 32.87
C ASN A 242 8.62 -41.56 31.44
N ARG A 243 7.57 -41.25 30.74
CA ARG A 243 7.36 -41.66 29.33
C ARG A 243 7.93 -40.67 28.31
N VAL A 244 8.58 -39.63 28.76
CA VAL A 244 9.17 -38.60 27.90
C VAL A 244 10.68 -38.68 27.83
N ALA A 245 11.24 -38.46 26.66
CA ALA A 245 12.63 -38.08 26.45
C ALA A 245 12.69 -36.69 25.76
N VAL A 246 13.50 -35.79 26.29
CA VAL A 246 13.74 -34.49 25.70
C VAL A 246 15.11 -34.48 25.02
N LEU A 247 15.15 -34.29 23.72
CA LEU A 247 16.37 -34.37 22.91
C LEU A 247 16.64 -33.05 22.22
N PRO A 248 17.78 -32.37 22.45
CA PRO A 248 18.13 -31.15 21.75
C PRO A 248 18.49 -31.47 20.30
N LEU A 249 18.02 -30.62 19.37
CA LEU A 249 18.44 -30.58 17.98
C LEU A 249 19.36 -29.35 17.79
N ALA A 250 20.63 -29.53 18.12
CA ALA A 250 21.61 -28.49 18.03
C ALA A 250 22.97 -29.09 17.66
N TYR A 251 23.81 -28.31 16.99
CA TYR A 251 25.24 -28.64 16.89
C TYR A 251 25.82 -28.58 18.30
N LYS A 252 26.60 -29.62 18.70
CA LYS A 252 27.40 -29.48 19.91
C LYS A 252 28.30 -28.28 19.75
N GLU A 253 28.28 -27.36 20.71
CA GLU A 253 29.40 -26.44 20.85
C GLU A 253 30.66 -27.32 20.97
N VAL A 254 31.49 -27.30 19.93
CA VAL A 254 32.82 -27.89 20.01
C VAL A 254 33.56 -26.98 20.97
N ASP A 255 33.81 -27.47 22.19
CA ASP A 255 34.79 -26.86 23.06
C ASP A 255 36.06 -26.70 22.22
N ARG A 256 36.38 -25.46 21.79
CA ARG A 256 37.51 -25.14 20.93
C ARG A 256 38.87 -25.52 21.56
N GLU A 257 38.84 -26.10 22.73
CA GLU A 257 40.07 -26.46 23.49
C GLU A 257 40.38 -27.97 23.55
N ALA A 258 39.53 -28.87 23.05
CA ALA A 258 39.77 -30.30 23.28
C ALA A 258 39.39 -31.23 22.14
N ASP A 259 39.71 -31.01 20.89
CA ASP A 259 39.93 -32.13 19.96
C ASP A 259 40.64 -31.69 18.66
N SER A 260 41.96 -31.78 18.70
CA SER A 260 42.85 -31.61 17.52
C SER A 260 42.91 -32.87 16.65
N GLY A 261 41.81 -33.60 16.51
CA GLY A 261 41.99 -34.90 15.89
C GLY A 261 40.82 -35.58 15.20
N ALA A 262 39.69 -34.94 14.88
CA ALA A 262 38.71 -35.66 14.07
C ALA A 262 37.76 -34.70 13.33
N ALA A 263 37.69 -34.90 12.04
CA ALA A 263 36.87 -34.21 11.03
C ALA A 263 37.28 -32.78 10.78
N ALA A 264 38.18 -32.58 9.82
CA ALA A 264 38.40 -31.32 9.16
C ALA A 264 37.05 -30.79 8.63
N SER A 265 36.43 -29.88 9.39
CA SER A 265 35.31 -29.11 8.89
C SER A 265 35.78 -28.42 7.61
N ARG A 266 35.12 -28.66 6.47
CA ARG A 266 35.36 -27.91 5.25
C ARG A 266 35.36 -26.43 5.62
N PRO A 267 36.37 -25.66 5.18
CA PRO A 267 36.36 -24.24 5.48
C PRO A 267 35.04 -23.64 4.99
N LEU A 268 34.32 -22.97 5.88
CA LEU A 268 33.17 -22.18 5.53
C LEU A 268 33.57 -21.13 4.49
N GLN A 269 32.87 -21.10 3.36
CA GLN A 269 33.06 -20.04 2.37
C GLN A 269 31.99 -19.00 2.59
N VAL A 270 32.34 -17.91 3.27
CA VAL A 270 31.41 -16.80 3.49
C VAL A 270 31.89 -15.61 2.66
N ALA A 271 31.03 -15.17 1.73
CA ALA A 271 31.26 -13.97 0.93
C ALA A 271 30.46 -12.80 1.52
N LEU A 272 31.13 -11.66 1.74
CA LEU A 272 30.55 -10.45 2.32
C LEU A 272 30.32 -9.41 1.23
N HIS A 273 29.10 -8.88 1.12
CA HIS A 273 28.70 -7.95 0.08
C HIS A 273 28.14 -6.66 0.69
N ALA A 274 28.92 -5.57 0.63
CA ALA A 274 28.43 -4.24 0.92
C ALA A 274 27.72 -3.67 -0.33
N CYS A 275 26.43 -3.36 -0.22
CA CYS A 275 25.60 -2.84 -1.28
C CYS A 275 25.37 -1.33 -1.07
N LEU A 276 25.23 -0.55 -2.13
CA LEU A 276 25.09 0.90 -2.02
C LEU A 276 23.77 1.29 -1.34
N ASP A 277 22.67 0.73 -1.80
CA ASP A 277 21.30 1.05 -1.38
C ASP A 277 20.38 -0.19 -1.44
N SER A 278 19.11 0.00 -1.23
CA SER A 278 18.10 -1.07 -1.22
C SER A 278 17.94 -1.77 -2.57
N GLU A 279 18.06 -1.05 -3.69
CA GLU A 279 17.94 -1.65 -5.02
C GLU A 279 19.21 -2.41 -5.40
N ASP A 280 20.39 -1.88 -5.09
CA ASP A 280 21.67 -2.58 -5.27
C ASP A 280 21.71 -3.88 -4.47
N GLU A 281 21.22 -3.85 -3.23
CA GLU A 281 21.11 -5.04 -2.38
C GLU A 281 20.16 -6.08 -2.99
N ALA A 282 18.98 -5.65 -3.48
CA ALA A 282 18.02 -6.55 -4.10
C ALA A 282 18.56 -7.21 -5.38
N GLN A 283 19.21 -6.42 -6.24
CA GLN A 283 19.82 -6.91 -7.47
C GLN A 283 20.97 -7.88 -7.18
N ARG A 284 21.85 -7.54 -6.24
CA ARG A 284 22.99 -8.39 -5.88
C ARG A 284 22.54 -9.67 -5.19
N THR A 285 21.56 -9.60 -4.29
CA THR A 285 20.93 -10.78 -3.67
C THR A 285 20.37 -11.73 -4.72
N THR A 286 19.63 -11.19 -5.71
CA THR A 286 19.11 -11.98 -6.81
C THR A 286 20.22 -12.63 -7.62
N ALA A 287 21.28 -11.88 -7.93
CA ALA A 287 22.40 -12.40 -8.71
C ALA A 287 23.17 -13.50 -7.96
N CYS A 288 23.35 -13.38 -6.63
CA CYS A 288 23.93 -14.45 -5.80
C CYS A 288 23.06 -15.71 -5.85
N CYS A 289 21.72 -15.57 -5.74
CA CYS A 289 20.81 -16.70 -5.87
C CYS A 289 20.95 -17.40 -7.23
N LEU A 290 20.98 -16.63 -8.33
CA LEU A 290 21.11 -17.16 -9.68
C LEU A 290 22.49 -17.84 -9.89
N ALA A 291 23.56 -17.26 -9.39
CA ALA A 291 24.90 -17.84 -9.46
C ALA A 291 24.98 -19.18 -8.71
N HIS A 292 24.30 -19.32 -7.58
CA HIS A 292 24.20 -20.61 -6.88
C HIS A 292 23.42 -21.65 -7.71
N ILE A 293 22.31 -21.24 -8.32
CA ILE A 293 21.50 -22.13 -9.15
C ILE A 293 22.31 -22.60 -10.37
N GLU A 294 22.98 -21.68 -11.05
CA GLU A 294 23.86 -21.99 -12.17
C GLU A 294 24.99 -22.95 -11.81
N ALA A 295 25.53 -22.81 -10.60
CA ALA A 295 26.55 -23.71 -10.06
C ALA A 295 25.99 -25.06 -9.53
N GLY A 296 24.68 -25.30 -9.70
CA GLY A 296 24.01 -26.53 -9.23
C GLY A 296 23.82 -26.60 -7.71
N ARG A 297 23.97 -25.50 -6.99
CA ARG A 297 23.80 -25.41 -5.53
C ARG A 297 22.36 -25.05 -5.21
N TYR A 298 21.47 -26.02 -5.26
CA TYR A 298 20.06 -25.90 -4.85
C TYR A 298 19.59 -27.21 -4.18
N PRO A 299 18.56 -27.19 -3.30
CA PRO A 299 17.83 -25.98 -2.87
C PRO A 299 18.70 -25.03 -2.06
N LEU A 300 18.60 -23.73 -2.35
CA LEU A 300 19.27 -22.70 -1.58
C LEU A 300 18.29 -21.99 -0.62
N ALA A 301 18.79 -21.55 0.53
CA ALA A 301 18.06 -20.74 1.48
C ALA A 301 18.26 -19.26 1.20
N LEU A 302 17.17 -18.49 1.11
CA LEU A 302 17.19 -17.04 1.18
C LEU A 302 16.60 -16.60 2.52
N VAL A 303 17.39 -15.91 3.32
CA VAL A 303 16.98 -15.44 4.64
C VAL A 303 17.03 -13.91 4.68
N SER A 304 15.92 -13.28 5.05
CA SER A 304 15.83 -11.85 5.31
C SER A 304 14.65 -11.54 6.22
N SER A 305 14.77 -10.51 7.06
CA SER A 305 13.66 -9.93 7.82
C SER A 305 12.90 -8.86 7.03
N ASP A 306 13.50 -8.33 5.95
CA ASP A 306 12.96 -7.25 5.14
C ASP A 306 12.00 -7.75 4.06
N ARG A 307 10.73 -7.39 4.19
CA ARG A 307 9.67 -7.81 3.25
C ARG A 307 9.68 -7.05 1.93
N ALA A 308 10.14 -5.80 1.93
CA ALA A 308 10.26 -5.01 0.71
C ALA A 308 11.37 -5.58 -0.17
N LEU A 309 12.54 -5.83 0.43
CA LEU A 309 13.66 -6.50 -0.21
C LEU A 309 13.24 -7.87 -0.79
N THR A 310 12.58 -8.69 0.02
CA THR A 310 12.16 -10.04 -0.41
C THR A 310 11.18 -10.02 -1.57
N ARG A 311 10.22 -9.08 -1.58
CA ARG A 311 9.30 -8.90 -2.72
C ARG A 311 10.03 -8.50 -3.99
N ARG A 312 11.02 -7.61 -3.87
CA ARG A 312 11.82 -7.16 -5.00
C ARG A 312 12.66 -8.29 -5.58
N VAL A 313 13.34 -9.05 -4.71
CA VAL A 313 14.13 -10.24 -5.10
C VAL A 313 13.24 -11.29 -5.77
N ARG A 314 12.05 -11.57 -5.22
CA ARG A 314 11.09 -12.48 -5.83
C ARG A 314 10.74 -12.06 -7.27
N ALA A 315 10.38 -10.81 -7.48
CA ALA A 315 10.00 -10.31 -8.79
C ALA A 315 11.14 -10.48 -9.81
N MET A 316 12.39 -10.27 -9.40
CA MET A 316 13.56 -10.48 -10.25
C MET A 316 13.82 -11.97 -10.55
N LEU A 317 13.69 -12.84 -9.55
CA LEU A 317 13.84 -14.30 -9.73
C LEU A 317 12.76 -14.86 -10.64
N GLU A 318 11.51 -14.45 -10.46
CA GLU A 318 10.38 -14.84 -11.33
C GLU A 318 10.60 -14.34 -12.76
N GLY A 319 11.11 -13.12 -12.95
CA GLY A 319 11.52 -12.57 -14.23
C GLY A 319 12.65 -13.38 -14.91
N ALA A 320 13.48 -14.05 -14.12
CA ALA A 320 14.52 -14.98 -14.60
C ALA A 320 14.01 -16.43 -14.74
N GLY A 321 12.72 -16.69 -14.52
CA GLY A 321 12.11 -18.03 -14.60
C GLY A 321 12.40 -18.93 -13.39
N VAL A 322 12.84 -18.35 -12.26
CA VAL A 322 13.12 -19.07 -11.03
C VAL A 322 11.98 -18.86 -10.03
N HIS A 323 11.40 -19.95 -9.55
CA HIS A 323 10.35 -19.91 -8.55
C HIS A 323 10.90 -19.96 -7.12
N MET A 324 10.41 -19.07 -6.28
CA MET A 324 10.79 -18.97 -4.88
C MET A 324 9.63 -19.43 -3.98
N ARG A 325 9.87 -20.42 -3.12
CA ARG A 325 8.95 -20.80 -2.06
C ARG A 325 9.11 -19.87 -0.85
N ASP A 326 8.08 -19.19 -0.48
CA ASP A 326 8.05 -18.37 0.73
C ASP A 326 7.35 -19.11 1.89
N GLU A 327 8.12 -19.60 2.84
CA GLU A 327 7.58 -20.32 4.00
C GLU A 327 6.93 -19.40 5.05
N ASN A 328 7.24 -18.11 5.00
CA ASN A 328 6.60 -17.11 5.86
C ASN A 328 5.26 -16.64 5.31
N GLY A 329 5.11 -16.61 3.98
CA GLY A 329 4.01 -15.96 3.30
C GLY A 329 4.05 -14.43 3.49
N TRP A 330 3.05 -13.73 3.06
CA TRP A 330 2.89 -12.29 3.27
C TRP A 330 1.56 -11.99 3.94
N LYS A 331 1.43 -10.78 4.48
CA LYS A 331 0.17 -10.33 5.07
C LYS A 331 -0.96 -10.42 4.06
N LEU A 332 -2.06 -11.02 4.47
CA LEU A 332 -3.23 -11.18 3.59
C LEU A 332 -3.80 -9.82 3.17
N SER A 333 -3.72 -8.81 4.04
CA SER A 333 -4.09 -7.41 3.77
C SER A 333 -3.39 -6.81 2.55
N THR A 334 -2.18 -7.29 2.20
CA THR A 334 -1.41 -6.79 1.04
C THR A 334 -1.71 -7.54 -0.27
N SER A 335 -2.64 -8.48 -0.25
CA SER A 335 -3.05 -9.20 -1.46
C SER A 335 -4.01 -8.37 -2.32
N SER A 336 -4.03 -8.64 -3.63
CA SER A 336 -4.99 -8.02 -4.56
C SER A 336 -6.45 -8.32 -4.17
N ALA A 337 -6.73 -9.51 -3.65
CA ALA A 337 -8.03 -9.89 -3.15
C ALA A 337 -8.50 -9.02 -1.99
N ALA A 338 -7.62 -8.79 -1.01
CA ALA A 338 -7.91 -7.89 0.11
C ALA A 338 -8.08 -6.44 -0.36
N ALA A 339 -7.22 -5.96 -1.26
CA ALA A 339 -7.31 -4.60 -1.79
C ALA A 339 -8.67 -4.32 -2.47
N ARG A 340 -9.18 -5.25 -3.28
CA ARG A 340 -10.50 -5.15 -3.91
C ARG A 340 -11.64 -5.07 -2.89
N LEU A 341 -11.57 -5.88 -1.84
CA LEU A 341 -12.56 -5.87 -0.76
C LEU A 341 -12.53 -4.54 0.00
N ILE A 342 -11.36 -4.06 0.36
CA ILE A 342 -11.19 -2.80 1.09
C ILE A 342 -11.59 -1.60 0.24
N ALA A 343 -11.26 -1.59 -1.07
CA ALA A 343 -11.73 -0.56 -2.00
C ALA A 343 -13.26 -0.48 -2.01
N MET A 344 -13.95 -1.63 -2.06
CA MET A 344 -15.42 -1.67 -1.97
C MET A 344 -15.94 -1.04 -0.65
N LEU A 345 -15.36 -1.41 0.49
CA LEU A 345 -15.81 -0.89 1.79
C LEU A 345 -15.56 0.63 1.92
N ARG A 346 -14.40 1.13 1.43
CA ARG A 346 -14.10 2.57 1.38
C ARG A 346 -15.09 3.31 0.48
N ALA A 347 -15.31 2.81 -0.73
CA ALA A 347 -16.26 3.39 -1.68
C ALA A 347 -17.70 3.46 -1.12
N CYS A 348 -18.06 2.55 -0.20
CA CYS A 348 -19.37 2.55 0.44
C CYS A 348 -19.47 3.53 1.63
N ALA A 349 -18.39 4.13 2.10
CA ALA A 349 -18.43 5.14 3.15
C ALA A 349 -19.29 6.36 2.73
N TRP A 350 -19.91 7.02 3.72
CA TRP A 350 -20.78 8.17 3.44
C TRP A 350 -20.04 9.37 2.84
N ASN A 351 -18.77 9.51 3.19
CA ASN A 351 -17.85 10.57 2.79
C ASN A 351 -16.81 10.08 1.75
N ALA A 352 -17.10 8.97 1.06
CA ALA A 352 -16.22 8.45 0.03
C ALA A 352 -16.00 9.49 -1.08
N SER A 353 -14.75 9.68 -1.45
CA SER A 353 -14.37 10.54 -2.57
C SER A 353 -14.79 9.91 -3.91
N THR A 354 -14.78 10.71 -4.96
CA THR A 354 -15.00 10.17 -6.31
C THR A 354 -13.90 9.19 -6.70
N ASP A 355 -12.65 9.43 -6.29
CA ASP A 355 -11.54 8.53 -6.57
C ASP A 355 -11.66 7.18 -5.85
N ASP A 356 -12.11 7.15 -4.58
CA ASP A 356 -12.42 5.88 -3.89
C ASP A 356 -13.43 5.02 -4.66
N LEU A 357 -14.45 5.68 -5.23
CA LEU A 357 -15.44 4.96 -6.03
C LEU A 357 -14.89 4.50 -7.37
N LEU A 358 -14.13 5.32 -8.06
CA LEU A 358 -13.48 4.96 -9.32
C LEU A 358 -12.52 3.78 -9.15
N ASP A 359 -11.71 3.78 -8.09
CA ASP A 359 -10.83 2.66 -7.74
C ASP A 359 -11.62 1.35 -7.59
N TRP A 360 -12.76 1.41 -6.91
CA TRP A 360 -13.63 0.26 -6.77
C TRP A 360 -14.29 -0.15 -8.09
N ILE A 361 -14.97 0.78 -8.78
CA ILE A 361 -15.72 0.52 -10.01
C ILE A 361 -14.84 -0.15 -11.07
N LYS A 362 -13.60 0.34 -11.24
CA LYS A 362 -12.63 -0.20 -12.21
C LYS A 362 -12.15 -1.61 -11.93
N THR A 363 -12.33 -2.11 -10.70
CA THR A 363 -11.90 -3.45 -10.29
C THR A 363 -13.06 -4.45 -10.22
N VAL A 364 -14.30 -3.99 -10.36
CA VAL A 364 -15.51 -4.79 -10.17
C VAL A 364 -16.05 -5.32 -11.49
N PRO A 365 -16.21 -6.66 -11.64
CA PRO A 365 -16.67 -7.25 -12.89
C PRO A 365 -17.96 -6.66 -13.47
N THR A 366 -18.91 -6.30 -12.59
CA THR A 366 -20.22 -5.76 -13.00
C THR A 366 -20.11 -4.39 -13.67
N TRP A 367 -19.20 -3.52 -13.23
CA TRP A 367 -19.13 -2.12 -13.69
C TRP A 367 -17.83 -1.74 -14.38
N VAL A 368 -16.83 -2.62 -14.45
CA VAL A 368 -15.51 -2.33 -15.05
C VAL A 368 -15.63 -1.80 -16.48
N ALA A 369 -16.60 -2.29 -17.26
CA ALA A 369 -16.84 -1.84 -18.64
C ALA A 369 -17.30 -0.36 -18.72
N HIS A 370 -17.87 0.19 -17.65
CA HIS A 370 -18.35 1.56 -17.56
C HIS A 370 -17.35 2.48 -16.85
N GLY A 371 -16.33 1.92 -16.19
CA GLY A 371 -15.40 2.65 -15.31
C GLY A 371 -14.72 3.84 -16.00
N ASP A 372 -14.14 3.62 -17.18
CA ASP A 372 -13.45 4.68 -17.94
C ASP A 372 -14.41 5.79 -18.42
N ALA A 373 -15.62 5.41 -18.82
CA ALA A 373 -16.63 6.37 -19.26
C ALA A 373 -17.17 7.21 -18.10
N ILE A 374 -17.42 6.60 -16.95
CA ILE A 374 -17.79 7.28 -15.70
C ILE A 374 -16.67 8.25 -15.30
N GLU A 375 -15.41 7.79 -15.25
CA GLU A 375 -14.29 8.67 -14.91
C GLU A 375 -14.17 9.84 -15.86
N ALA A 376 -14.22 9.61 -17.16
CA ALA A 376 -14.14 10.69 -18.16
C ALA A 376 -15.26 11.71 -18.01
N ALA A 377 -16.47 11.27 -17.63
CA ALA A 377 -17.61 12.15 -17.37
C ALA A 377 -17.39 12.98 -16.09
N LEU A 378 -16.99 12.34 -14.99
CA LEU A 378 -16.78 13.01 -13.70
C LEU A 378 -15.60 14.00 -13.74
N ARG A 379 -14.50 13.64 -14.43
CA ARG A 379 -13.36 14.56 -14.61
C ARG A 379 -13.72 15.75 -15.51
N ARG A 380 -14.52 15.53 -16.56
CA ARG A 380 -15.02 16.63 -17.42
C ARG A 380 -15.84 17.65 -16.66
N ASP A 381 -16.72 17.16 -15.80
CA ASP A 381 -17.64 17.98 -15.03
C ASP A 381 -17.07 18.38 -13.65
N GLN A 382 -15.81 18.06 -13.37
CA GLN A 382 -15.08 18.36 -12.12
C GLN A 382 -15.85 17.89 -10.86
N VAL A 383 -16.45 16.70 -10.90
CA VAL A 383 -17.24 16.12 -9.79
C VAL A 383 -16.27 15.47 -8.80
N ARG A 384 -15.91 16.22 -7.77
CA ARG A 384 -14.98 15.78 -6.70
C ARG A 384 -15.66 14.85 -5.69
N ASP A 385 -16.93 15.05 -5.43
CA ASP A 385 -17.74 14.28 -4.50
C ASP A 385 -18.78 13.46 -5.25
N TRP A 386 -18.76 12.16 -5.06
CA TRP A 386 -19.68 11.24 -5.70
C TRP A 386 -21.16 11.58 -5.48
N ARG A 387 -21.51 12.25 -4.38
CA ARG A 387 -22.91 12.68 -4.13
C ARG A 387 -23.47 13.57 -5.25
N HIS A 388 -22.61 14.22 -6.01
CA HIS A 388 -22.96 15.05 -7.14
C HIS A 388 -22.85 14.32 -8.50
N ALA A 389 -22.47 13.05 -8.53
CA ALA A 389 -22.30 12.29 -9.77
C ALA A 389 -23.62 12.22 -10.58
N ALA A 390 -24.75 12.05 -9.90
CA ALA A 390 -26.07 12.00 -10.55
C ALA A 390 -26.48 13.35 -11.20
N THR A 391 -25.87 14.47 -10.80
CA THR A 391 -26.11 15.79 -11.36
C THR A 391 -25.15 16.14 -12.49
N SER A 392 -24.16 15.30 -12.78
CA SER A 392 -23.22 15.49 -13.88
C SER A 392 -23.97 15.51 -15.23
N PRO A 393 -23.85 16.60 -16.00
CA PRO A 393 -24.46 16.68 -17.33
C PRO A 393 -23.89 15.63 -18.30
N ALA A 394 -22.66 15.20 -18.10
CA ALA A 394 -22.02 14.21 -18.94
C ALA A 394 -22.55 12.80 -18.67
N ILE A 395 -22.79 12.45 -17.39
CA ILE A 395 -23.45 11.20 -17.01
C ILE A 395 -24.90 11.21 -17.49
N GLY A 396 -25.64 12.30 -17.26
CA GLY A 396 -27.05 12.42 -17.63
C GLY A 396 -27.37 12.24 -19.13
N LYS A 397 -26.36 12.34 -20.00
CA LYS A 397 -26.49 12.12 -21.46
C LYS A 397 -26.42 10.64 -21.86
N ASP A 398 -25.98 9.76 -20.97
CA ASP A 398 -25.81 8.33 -21.23
C ASP A 398 -26.63 7.49 -20.23
N GLU A 399 -27.73 6.90 -20.70
CA GLU A 399 -28.65 6.11 -19.88
C GLU A 399 -27.96 4.91 -19.22
N THR A 400 -26.91 4.37 -19.84
CA THR A 400 -26.16 3.24 -19.27
C THR A 400 -25.32 3.67 -18.08
N LEU A 401 -24.72 4.86 -18.12
CA LEU A 401 -23.98 5.44 -17.00
C LEU A 401 -24.91 5.85 -15.87
N VAL A 402 -26.07 6.44 -16.19
CA VAL A 402 -27.11 6.76 -15.18
C VAL A 402 -27.54 5.50 -14.42
N THR A 403 -27.79 4.40 -15.15
CA THR A 403 -28.20 3.13 -14.56
C THR A 403 -27.09 2.56 -13.67
N ALA A 404 -25.85 2.53 -14.14
CA ALA A 404 -24.70 2.05 -13.36
C ALA A 404 -24.51 2.86 -12.07
N CYS A 405 -24.56 4.19 -12.14
CA CYS A 405 -24.47 5.05 -10.96
C CYS A 405 -25.60 4.79 -9.97
N ALA A 406 -26.83 4.60 -10.45
CA ALA A 406 -27.98 4.29 -9.59
C ALA A 406 -27.85 2.94 -8.89
N GLU A 407 -27.34 1.91 -9.56
CA GLU A 407 -27.05 0.59 -8.96
C GLU A 407 -25.96 0.67 -7.90
N ILE A 408 -24.88 1.43 -8.16
CA ILE A 408 -23.82 1.69 -7.20
C ILE A 408 -24.37 2.36 -5.95
N ASP A 409 -25.17 3.41 -6.11
CA ASP A 409 -25.79 4.12 -4.98
C ASP A 409 -26.77 3.26 -4.21
N ALA A 410 -27.53 2.41 -4.88
CA ALA A 410 -28.43 1.45 -4.23
C ALA A 410 -27.65 0.44 -3.37
N LEU A 411 -26.50 -0.05 -3.84
CA LEU A 411 -25.63 -0.92 -3.05
C LEU A 411 -25.03 -0.18 -1.85
N ARG A 412 -24.52 1.03 -2.04
CA ARG A 412 -23.98 1.88 -0.96
C ARG A 412 -25.04 2.17 0.12
N ALA A 413 -26.27 2.46 -0.29
CA ALA A 413 -27.37 2.72 0.64
C ALA A 413 -27.67 1.54 1.58
N ARG A 414 -27.47 0.30 1.12
CA ARG A 414 -27.67 -0.92 1.95
C ARG A 414 -26.67 -1.02 3.10
N LEU A 415 -25.46 -0.45 2.94
CA LEU A 415 -24.37 -0.52 3.94
C LEU A 415 -24.37 0.64 4.95
N LYS A 416 -25.32 1.57 4.89
CA LYS A 416 -25.36 2.75 5.79
C LYS A 416 -25.79 2.44 7.24
N SER A 417 -26.51 1.34 7.47
CA SER A 417 -27.09 1.07 8.80
C SER A 417 -26.15 0.27 9.69
N SER A 418 -26.05 0.65 10.94
CA SER A 418 -25.32 -0.11 11.96
C SER A 418 -25.94 -1.50 12.19
N ARG A 419 -25.10 -2.56 12.26
CA ARG A 419 -25.50 -3.98 12.38
C ARG A 419 -24.59 -4.75 13.31
N VAL A 420 -25.05 -5.91 13.77
CA VAL A 420 -24.19 -6.90 14.43
C VAL A 420 -23.31 -7.61 13.40
N LEU A 421 -22.17 -8.16 13.83
CA LEU A 421 -21.18 -8.76 12.93
C LEU A 421 -21.76 -9.84 12.00
N PRO A 422 -22.59 -10.82 12.46
CA PRO A 422 -23.15 -11.81 11.54
C PRO A 422 -24.01 -11.20 10.42
N ASP A 423 -24.77 -10.16 10.72
CA ASP A 423 -25.59 -9.44 9.73
C ASP A 423 -24.70 -8.69 8.74
N TRP A 424 -23.60 -8.09 9.20
CA TRP A 424 -22.59 -7.47 8.34
C TRP A 424 -21.98 -8.46 7.37
N LEU A 425 -21.59 -9.66 7.83
CA LEU A 425 -21.00 -10.70 6.98
C LEU A 425 -22.00 -11.21 5.94
N GLY A 426 -23.26 -11.40 6.33
CA GLY A 426 -24.34 -11.75 5.40
C GLY A 426 -24.57 -10.67 4.34
N LEU A 427 -24.57 -9.41 4.74
CA LEU A 427 -24.70 -8.27 3.83
C LEU A 427 -23.50 -8.12 2.90
N LEU A 428 -22.29 -8.28 3.44
CA LEU A 428 -21.04 -8.25 2.67
C LEU A 428 -21.05 -9.36 1.60
N ARG A 429 -21.41 -10.59 1.96
CA ARG A 429 -21.56 -11.69 1.00
C ARG A 429 -22.52 -11.32 -0.14
N SER A 430 -23.71 -10.83 0.22
CA SER A 430 -24.70 -10.38 -0.77
C SER A 430 -24.19 -9.25 -1.66
N ALA A 431 -23.42 -8.31 -1.12
CA ALA A 431 -22.83 -7.21 -1.87
C ALA A 431 -21.72 -7.72 -2.83
N LEU A 432 -20.85 -8.61 -2.37
CA LEU A 432 -19.80 -9.23 -3.21
C LEU A 432 -20.39 -10.06 -4.34
N GLN A 433 -21.51 -10.78 -4.09
CA GLN A 433 -22.24 -11.49 -5.13
C GLN A 433 -22.85 -10.54 -6.16
N HIS A 434 -23.47 -9.45 -5.69
CA HIS A 434 -24.10 -8.46 -6.56
C HIS A 434 -23.10 -7.79 -7.51
N CYS A 435 -21.92 -7.46 -7.03
CA CYS A 435 -20.88 -6.83 -7.85
C CYS A 435 -19.97 -7.83 -8.57
N GLY A 436 -20.23 -9.13 -8.48
CA GLY A 436 -19.46 -10.19 -9.18
C GLY A 436 -18.07 -10.47 -8.59
N LEU A 437 -17.73 -9.90 -7.42
CA LEU A 437 -16.45 -10.16 -6.76
C LEU A 437 -16.40 -11.50 -6.01
N TRP A 438 -17.55 -12.07 -5.64
CA TRP A 438 -17.60 -13.32 -4.88
C TRP A 438 -16.91 -14.48 -5.61
N ASP A 439 -17.28 -14.71 -6.86
CA ASP A 439 -16.71 -15.82 -7.66
C ASP A 439 -15.24 -15.55 -8.00
N ALA A 440 -14.88 -14.29 -8.22
CA ALA A 440 -13.48 -13.90 -8.42
C ALA A 440 -12.60 -14.17 -7.19
N LEU A 441 -13.13 -13.95 -5.97
CA LEU A 441 -12.44 -14.28 -4.72
C LEU A 441 -12.32 -15.80 -4.52
N LEU A 442 -13.35 -16.58 -4.86
CA LEU A 442 -13.29 -18.03 -4.76
C LEU A 442 -12.30 -18.66 -5.76
N ALA A 443 -12.10 -18.03 -6.91
CA ALA A 443 -11.16 -18.52 -7.94
C ALA A 443 -9.69 -18.17 -7.64
N ASP A 444 -9.44 -17.27 -6.67
CA ASP A 444 -8.11 -16.84 -6.26
C ASP A 444 -7.76 -17.41 -4.88
N GLY A 445 -6.62 -18.08 -4.74
CA GLY A 445 -6.21 -18.67 -3.47
C GLY A 445 -6.09 -17.67 -2.32
N ALA A 446 -5.67 -16.41 -2.60
CA ALA A 446 -5.69 -15.36 -1.59
C ALA A 446 -7.12 -14.92 -1.27
N GLY A 447 -7.99 -14.89 -2.28
CA GLY A 447 -9.41 -14.58 -2.12
C GLY A 447 -10.14 -15.63 -1.28
N GLU A 448 -9.90 -16.92 -1.55
CA GLU A 448 -10.42 -18.01 -0.72
C GLU A 448 -9.98 -17.85 0.75
N LYS A 449 -8.71 -17.51 0.97
CA LYS A 449 -8.18 -17.24 2.30
C LYS A 449 -8.82 -16.00 2.94
N VAL A 450 -9.12 -14.93 2.19
CA VAL A 450 -9.88 -13.76 2.65
C VAL A 450 -11.26 -14.20 3.17
N LEU A 451 -12.00 -14.96 2.36
CA LEU A 451 -13.32 -15.45 2.76
C LEU A 451 -13.27 -16.37 3.99
N MET A 452 -12.22 -17.20 4.11
CA MET A 452 -12.02 -18.07 5.27
C MET A 452 -11.73 -17.26 6.55
N VAL A 453 -10.83 -16.28 6.48
CA VAL A 453 -10.45 -15.41 7.62
C VAL A 453 -11.61 -14.55 8.10
N LEU A 454 -12.49 -14.14 7.18
CA LEU A 454 -13.71 -13.42 7.51
C LEU A 454 -14.90 -14.34 7.87
N HIS A 455 -14.66 -15.65 8.05
CA HIS A 455 -15.69 -16.65 8.40
C HIS A 455 -16.86 -16.71 7.41
N MET A 456 -16.62 -16.45 6.12
CA MET A 456 -17.64 -16.40 5.08
C MET A 456 -17.71 -17.68 4.23
N ASN A 457 -16.78 -18.63 4.38
CA ASN A 457 -16.79 -19.90 3.67
C ASN A 457 -17.86 -20.87 4.25
N GLU A 458 -18.28 -21.85 3.44
CA GLU A 458 -19.38 -22.77 3.86
C GLU A 458 -19.00 -23.66 5.04
N ALA A 459 -17.74 -24.05 5.16
CA ALA A 459 -17.24 -24.89 6.26
C ALA A 459 -17.25 -24.17 7.62
N ALA A 460 -17.08 -22.83 7.62
CA ALA A 460 -17.08 -22.05 8.86
C ALA A 460 -18.49 -21.73 9.40
N ASN A 461 -19.54 -21.90 8.59
CA ASN A 461 -20.86 -21.34 8.89
C ASN A 461 -21.59 -22.00 10.07
N SER A 462 -21.46 -23.33 10.35
CA SER A 462 -22.21 -23.98 11.43
C SER A 462 -21.63 -23.65 12.82
N ASP A 463 -20.31 -23.80 12.97
CA ASP A 463 -19.64 -23.59 14.26
C ASP A 463 -19.48 -22.10 14.55
N TRP A 464 -19.23 -21.29 13.51
CA TRP A 464 -19.16 -19.84 13.59
C TRP A 464 -20.50 -19.22 14.07
N HIS A 465 -21.63 -19.68 13.53
CA HIS A 465 -22.94 -19.11 13.91
C HIS A 465 -23.28 -19.40 15.38
N ALA A 466 -22.97 -20.59 15.86
CA ALA A 466 -23.11 -20.96 17.27
C ALA A 466 -22.21 -20.11 18.17
N LEU A 467 -20.95 -19.90 17.77
CA LEU A 467 -19.98 -19.10 18.51
C LEU A 467 -20.40 -17.64 18.53
N ALA A 468 -20.75 -17.05 17.38
CA ALA A 468 -21.11 -15.65 17.25
C ALA A 468 -22.38 -15.28 18.05
N THR A 469 -23.32 -16.22 18.23
CA THR A 469 -24.54 -15.97 19.02
C THR A 469 -24.30 -15.98 20.52
N SER A 470 -23.27 -16.69 20.99
CA SER A 470 -22.92 -16.81 22.41
C SER A 470 -21.80 -15.86 22.85
N ALA A 471 -21.16 -15.15 21.91
CA ALA A 471 -20.03 -14.27 22.18
C ALA A 471 -20.39 -13.04 23.01
N LEU A 472 -19.43 -12.51 23.75
CA LEU A 472 -19.58 -11.27 24.54
C LEU A 472 -19.96 -10.06 23.68
N TRP A 473 -19.52 -10.05 22.44
CA TRP A 473 -19.76 -9.01 21.45
C TRP A 473 -20.96 -9.29 20.53
N ALA A 474 -21.71 -10.38 20.74
CA ALA A 474 -22.79 -10.82 19.85
C ALA A 474 -23.86 -9.75 19.57
N GLN A 475 -24.16 -8.92 20.58
CA GLN A 475 -25.15 -7.84 20.48
C GLN A 475 -24.53 -6.48 20.13
N ARG A 476 -23.22 -6.41 19.95
CA ARG A 476 -22.53 -5.15 19.58
C ARG A 476 -22.88 -4.80 18.15
N ARG A 477 -23.43 -3.61 17.97
CA ARG A 477 -23.70 -3.05 16.65
C ARG A 477 -22.51 -2.20 16.25
N MET A 478 -22.07 -2.35 15.01
CA MET A 478 -20.98 -1.62 14.38
C MET A 478 -21.54 -0.81 13.21
N ASP A 479 -21.04 0.38 13.00
CA ASP A 479 -21.23 1.09 11.74
C ASP A 479 -20.27 0.58 10.65
N LEU A 480 -20.33 1.15 9.44
CA LEU A 480 -19.50 0.72 8.33
C LEU A 480 -17.99 0.97 8.59
N SER A 481 -17.65 2.06 9.27
CA SER A 481 -16.27 2.40 9.60
C SER A 481 -15.66 1.38 10.57
N GLU A 482 -16.37 1.08 11.66
CA GLU A 482 -15.98 0.06 12.64
C GLU A 482 -15.88 -1.33 11.99
N PHE A 483 -16.83 -1.67 11.09
CA PHE A 483 -16.81 -2.93 10.35
C PHE A 483 -15.59 -2.99 9.39
N THR A 484 -15.30 -1.91 8.69
CA THR A 484 -14.12 -1.82 7.79
C THR A 484 -12.82 -1.97 8.58
N GLN A 485 -12.74 -1.34 9.75
CA GLN A 485 -11.59 -1.48 10.65
C GLN A 485 -11.43 -2.93 11.12
N TRP A 486 -12.52 -3.59 11.50
CA TRP A 486 -12.51 -5.00 11.88
C TRP A 486 -12.02 -5.91 10.74
N VAL A 487 -12.50 -5.69 9.50
CA VAL A 487 -12.04 -6.42 8.31
C VAL A 487 -10.54 -6.21 8.10
N ASN A 488 -10.05 -4.97 8.17
CA ASN A 488 -8.62 -4.68 8.05
C ASN A 488 -7.78 -5.41 9.10
N GLN A 489 -8.22 -5.43 10.36
CA GLN A 489 -7.52 -6.12 11.46
C GLN A 489 -7.47 -7.64 11.23
N ALA A 490 -8.58 -8.23 10.80
CA ALA A 490 -8.64 -9.65 10.50
C ALA A 490 -7.69 -10.03 9.35
N LEU A 491 -7.65 -9.23 8.29
CA LEU A 491 -6.76 -9.45 7.15
C LEU A 491 -5.28 -9.20 7.50
N GLU A 492 -5.00 -8.19 8.31
CA GLU A 492 -3.63 -7.89 8.78
C GLU A 492 -3.11 -8.96 9.75
N GLY A 493 -3.99 -9.55 10.55
CA GLY A 493 -3.66 -10.67 11.45
C GLY A 493 -3.30 -11.97 10.71
N ALA A 494 -3.71 -12.13 9.46
CA ALA A 494 -3.55 -13.36 8.69
C ALA A 494 -2.41 -13.28 7.68
N ASN A 495 -1.78 -14.43 7.43
CA ASN A 495 -0.78 -14.58 6.37
C ASN A 495 -1.31 -15.46 5.24
N PHE A 496 -0.92 -15.12 4.02
CA PHE A 496 -1.17 -15.92 2.84
C PHE A 496 0.13 -16.57 2.36
N LYS A 497 0.05 -17.87 2.07
CA LYS A 497 1.12 -18.66 1.45
C LYS A 497 0.58 -19.25 0.16
N PRO A 498 1.06 -18.82 -1.02
CA PRO A 498 0.63 -19.44 -2.26
C PRO A 498 1.04 -20.90 -2.35
N ALA A 499 0.33 -21.67 -3.16
CA ALA A 499 0.77 -23.00 -3.55
C ALA A 499 2.01 -22.88 -4.45
N TYR A 500 2.97 -23.76 -4.27
CA TYR A 500 4.22 -23.81 -5.02
C TYR A 500 4.33 -25.10 -5.81
N PRO A 501 5.04 -25.09 -6.94
CA PRO A 501 5.40 -26.32 -7.66
C PRO A 501 6.36 -27.17 -6.79
N ASP A 502 6.38 -28.48 -7.01
CA ASP A 502 7.16 -29.45 -6.22
C ASP A 502 8.69 -29.31 -6.35
N GLU A 503 9.18 -28.59 -7.35
CA GLU A 503 10.62 -28.36 -7.58
C GLU A 503 10.99 -26.93 -7.14
N GLU A 504 11.55 -26.83 -5.94
CA GLU A 504 11.95 -25.57 -5.34
C GLU A 504 13.45 -25.38 -5.47
N GLN A 505 13.87 -24.29 -6.13
CA GLN A 505 15.28 -23.92 -6.22
C GLN A 505 15.68 -22.96 -5.08
N VAL A 506 14.79 -22.02 -4.73
CA VAL A 506 14.99 -21.02 -3.69
C VAL A 506 13.90 -21.15 -2.63
N VAL A 507 14.29 -21.24 -1.37
CA VAL A 507 13.37 -21.25 -0.24
C VAL A 507 13.62 -20.01 0.62
N PHE A 508 12.62 -19.15 0.76
CA PHE A 508 12.64 -18.04 1.69
C PHE A 508 12.09 -18.45 3.05
N LEU A 509 12.88 -18.29 4.10
CA LEU A 509 12.53 -18.75 5.44
C LEU A 509 13.17 -17.85 6.54
N PRO A 510 12.62 -17.88 7.78
CA PRO A 510 13.27 -17.26 8.92
C PRO A 510 14.61 -17.96 9.26
N MET A 511 15.57 -17.20 9.73
CA MET A 511 16.89 -17.71 10.12
C MET A 511 16.80 -18.83 11.16
N SER A 512 15.88 -18.75 12.12
CA SER A 512 15.67 -19.78 13.14
C SER A 512 15.20 -21.12 12.58
N GLN A 513 14.65 -21.16 11.36
CA GLN A 513 14.21 -22.39 10.69
C GLN A 513 15.28 -23.00 9.78
N MET A 514 16.50 -22.45 9.77
CA MET A 514 17.65 -23.07 9.10
C MET A 514 18.13 -24.34 9.80
N LEU A 515 17.86 -24.46 11.10
CA LEU A 515 18.33 -25.59 11.91
C LEU A 515 17.97 -26.92 11.28
N ALA A 516 18.98 -27.80 11.16
CA ALA A 516 18.86 -29.18 10.69
C ALA A 516 18.30 -29.33 9.25
N ARG A 517 18.31 -28.29 8.45
CA ARG A 517 17.90 -28.32 7.04
C ARG A 517 19.12 -28.25 6.12
N PRO A 518 19.32 -29.24 5.24
CA PRO A 518 20.51 -29.37 4.40
C PRO A 518 20.42 -28.53 3.12
N PHE A 519 20.45 -27.21 3.22
CA PHE A 519 20.53 -26.32 2.07
C PHE A 519 21.92 -26.33 1.44
N ALA A 520 22.01 -26.40 0.13
CA ALA A 520 23.27 -26.42 -0.61
C ALA A 520 24.01 -25.09 -0.54
N ALA A 521 23.29 -23.97 -0.40
CA ALA A 521 23.83 -22.63 -0.22
C ALA A 521 22.88 -21.77 0.61
N LEU A 522 23.39 -20.66 1.15
CA LEU A 522 22.65 -19.69 1.91
C LEU A 522 22.93 -18.27 1.41
N VAL A 523 21.87 -17.49 1.22
CA VAL A 523 21.96 -16.05 0.96
C VAL A 523 21.26 -15.33 2.10
N LEU A 524 22.02 -14.59 2.91
CA LEU A 524 21.53 -13.77 4.01
C LEU A 524 21.50 -12.32 3.55
N ALA A 525 20.31 -11.73 3.40
CA ALA A 525 20.14 -10.36 2.95
C ALA A 525 19.44 -9.49 4.00
N GLY A 526 19.71 -8.20 4.01
CA GLY A 526 19.21 -7.31 5.07
C GLY A 526 20.04 -7.37 6.35
N CYS A 527 21.36 -7.62 6.22
CA CYS A 527 22.24 -7.81 7.36
C CYS A 527 22.86 -6.51 7.88
N ASP A 528 22.14 -5.39 7.81
CA ASP A 528 22.52 -4.12 8.45
C ASP A 528 22.08 -4.04 9.93
N GLU A 529 22.56 -3.01 10.62
CA GLU A 529 22.32 -2.79 12.06
C GLU A 529 20.85 -2.56 12.42
N VAL A 530 20.03 -2.09 11.48
CA VAL A 530 18.60 -1.82 11.69
C VAL A 530 17.76 -3.09 11.52
N ARG A 531 18.00 -3.84 10.44
CA ARG A 531 17.21 -5.01 10.06
C ARG A 531 17.65 -6.32 10.73
N LEU A 532 18.95 -6.45 11.01
CA LEU A 532 19.50 -7.60 11.74
C LEU A 532 20.14 -7.12 13.04
N ASN A 533 19.32 -6.64 13.98
CA ASN A 533 19.76 -6.23 15.29
C ASN A 533 19.53 -7.38 16.30
N PRO A 534 20.58 -7.98 16.86
CA PRO A 534 20.39 -9.01 17.90
C PRO A 534 19.82 -8.44 19.21
N ASN A 535 20.05 -7.14 19.48
CA ASN A 535 19.60 -6.46 20.70
C ASN A 535 18.21 -5.84 20.56
N THR A 536 17.24 -6.60 20.07
CA THR A 536 15.86 -6.10 19.94
C THR A 536 15.13 -6.07 21.27
N GLU A 537 14.34 -5.02 21.51
CA GLU A 537 13.43 -4.97 22.64
C GLU A 537 12.35 -6.06 22.51
N PRO A 538 12.05 -6.78 23.59
CA PRO A 538 10.99 -7.76 23.58
C PRO A 538 9.65 -7.11 23.25
N PRO A 539 8.82 -7.70 22.37
CA PRO A 539 7.54 -7.11 21.99
C PRO A 539 6.55 -7.08 23.16
N GLY A 540 5.64 -6.07 23.14
CA GLY A 540 4.54 -5.95 24.08
C GLY A 540 4.87 -5.09 25.31
N VAL A 541 3.93 -5.02 26.24
CA VAL A 541 3.92 -4.06 27.36
C VAL A 541 4.48 -4.60 28.68
N TRP A 542 4.92 -5.86 28.70
CA TRP A 542 5.41 -6.49 29.90
C TRP A 542 6.74 -5.88 30.35
N THR A 543 6.81 -5.48 31.60
CA THR A 543 8.06 -5.03 32.22
C THR A 543 9.08 -6.18 32.34
N ALA A 544 10.35 -5.86 32.51
CA ALA A 544 11.39 -6.88 32.70
C ALA A 544 11.09 -7.84 33.87
N ALA A 545 10.61 -7.29 35.00
CA ALA A 545 10.23 -8.07 36.19
C ALA A 545 9.03 -8.99 35.93
N GLN A 546 8.04 -8.51 35.18
CA GLN A 546 6.90 -9.33 34.77
C GLN A 546 7.31 -10.45 33.82
N ARG A 547 8.21 -10.15 32.86
CA ARG A 547 8.73 -11.14 31.92
C ARG A 547 9.44 -12.28 32.62
N GLU A 548 10.32 -11.95 33.56
CA GLU A 548 11.01 -12.94 34.37
C GLU A 548 10.04 -13.81 35.20
N ALA A 549 9.08 -13.18 35.87
CA ALA A 549 8.11 -13.88 36.73
C ALA A 549 7.07 -14.71 35.94
N LEU A 550 6.80 -14.34 34.68
CA LEU A 550 5.88 -15.02 33.76
C LEU A 550 6.57 -16.02 32.83
N ASP A 551 7.87 -16.21 32.94
CA ASP A 551 8.67 -17.03 32.03
C ASP A 551 8.58 -16.57 30.54
N LEU A 552 8.36 -15.26 30.32
CA LEU A 552 8.40 -14.65 29.00
C LEU A 552 9.84 -14.34 28.58
N PRO A 553 10.20 -14.45 27.30
CA PRO A 553 11.56 -14.19 26.85
C PRO A 553 12.05 -12.79 27.23
N SER A 554 13.17 -12.72 27.94
CA SER A 554 13.89 -11.48 28.21
C SER A 554 14.67 -11.03 26.96
N ARG A 555 15.21 -9.80 26.99
CA ARG A 555 16.08 -9.28 25.93
C ARG A 555 17.30 -10.17 25.71
N ASP A 556 17.95 -10.62 26.79
CA ASP A 556 19.15 -11.47 26.70
C ASP A 556 18.84 -12.84 26.10
N VAL A 557 17.66 -13.40 26.41
CA VAL A 557 17.18 -14.63 25.79
C VAL A 557 16.97 -14.44 24.29
N LEU A 558 16.31 -13.34 23.87
CA LEU A 558 16.09 -13.04 22.46
C LEU A 558 17.40 -12.81 21.72
N GLU A 559 18.35 -12.09 22.32
CA GLU A 559 19.69 -11.91 21.76
C GLU A 559 20.39 -13.26 21.55
N THR A 560 20.36 -14.11 22.56
CA THR A 560 20.96 -15.45 22.50
C THR A 560 20.32 -16.28 21.38
N LEU A 561 19.00 -16.22 21.22
CA LEU A 561 18.28 -16.93 20.17
C LEU A 561 18.71 -16.45 18.76
N VAL A 562 18.85 -15.14 18.56
CA VAL A 562 19.30 -14.58 17.28
C VAL A 562 20.73 -15.00 16.98
N ARG A 563 21.64 -14.91 17.96
CA ARG A 563 23.04 -15.36 17.81
C ARG A 563 23.15 -16.86 17.53
N THR A 564 22.35 -17.67 18.22
CA THR A 564 22.28 -19.11 17.98
C THR A 564 21.77 -19.43 16.58
N ALA A 565 20.70 -18.75 16.14
CA ALA A 565 20.15 -18.93 14.79
C ALA A 565 21.15 -18.52 13.71
N TRP A 566 21.87 -17.41 13.91
CA TRP A 566 22.95 -16.96 13.04
C TRP A 566 24.07 -18.00 12.94
N HIS A 567 24.54 -18.52 14.07
CA HIS A 567 25.58 -19.55 14.11
C HIS A 567 25.16 -20.83 13.37
N HIS A 568 23.90 -21.27 13.58
CA HIS A 568 23.36 -22.42 12.86
C HIS A 568 23.19 -22.19 11.36
N ALA A 569 22.77 -21.00 10.95
CA ALA A 569 22.63 -20.66 9.53
C ALA A 569 23.99 -20.73 8.81
N LEU A 570 25.04 -20.23 9.44
CA LEU A 570 26.40 -20.24 8.91
C LEU A 570 27.06 -21.64 8.86
N GLN A 571 26.42 -22.70 9.37
CA GLN A 571 26.89 -24.08 9.10
C GLN A 571 26.61 -24.53 7.66
N THR A 572 25.92 -23.73 6.86
CA THR A 572 25.74 -24.00 5.42
C THR A 572 27.05 -23.85 4.69
N PRO A 573 27.45 -24.79 3.80
CA PRO A 573 28.80 -24.84 3.23
C PRO A 573 29.25 -23.60 2.45
N VAL A 574 28.29 -22.90 1.80
CA VAL A 574 28.55 -21.68 1.03
C VAL A 574 27.51 -20.65 1.42
N CYS A 575 27.98 -19.47 1.85
CA CYS A 575 27.12 -18.39 2.33
C CYS A 575 27.49 -17.07 1.67
N ASP A 576 26.48 -16.31 1.23
CA ASP A 576 26.58 -14.89 0.90
C ASP A 576 25.86 -14.07 1.95
N VAL A 577 26.50 -13.03 2.45
CA VAL A 577 25.95 -12.11 3.46
C VAL A 577 25.95 -10.70 2.88
N LEU A 578 24.74 -10.12 2.78
CA LEU A 578 24.54 -8.84 2.11
C LEU A 578 23.93 -7.82 3.07
N TRP A 579 24.40 -6.58 2.98
CA TRP A 579 23.83 -5.44 3.68
C TRP A 579 23.92 -4.18 2.83
N ARG A 580 23.02 -3.23 3.03
CA ARG A 580 23.09 -1.90 2.40
C ARG A 580 23.90 -0.93 3.26
N THR A 581 24.60 0.02 2.62
CA THR A 581 25.39 1.06 3.29
C THR A 581 24.66 2.39 3.40
N SER A 582 23.49 2.53 2.75
CA SER A 582 22.58 3.68 2.91
C SER A 582 21.13 3.25 2.97
N ASP A 583 20.30 4.00 3.69
CA ASP A 583 18.86 3.85 3.73
C ASP A 583 18.15 4.61 2.60
N GLU A 584 16.81 4.67 2.62
CA GLU A 584 16.00 5.37 1.61
C GLU A 584 16.13 6.90 1.68
N ALA A 585 16.60 7.45 2.79
CA ALA A 585 16.90 8.87 2.95
C ALA A 585 18.33 9.24 2.53
N GLY A 586 19.16 8.23 2.19
CA GLY A 586 20.59 8.40 1.89
C GLY A 586 21.48 8.49 3.12
N GLU A 587 20.94 8.22 4.33
CA GLU A 587 21.72 8.16 5.56
C GLU A 587 22.57 6.89 5.62
N THR A 588 23.77 7.01 6.17
CA THR A 588 24.69 5.88 6.27
C THR A 588 24.19 4.84 7.26
N VAL A 589 24.19 3.58 6.85
CA VAL A 589 23.80 2.42 7.67
C VAL A 589 25.00 1.48 7.78
N LEU A 590 25.28 1.02 9.00
CA LEU A 590 26.38 0.10 9.28
C LEU A 590 25.94 -1.37 9.14
N PRO A 591 26.88 -2.30 8.85
CA PRO A 591 26.56 -3.71 8.95
C PRO A 591 26.18 -4.10 10.39
N SER A 592 25.31 -5.11 10.54
CA SER A 592 24.96 -5.69 11.82
C SER A 592 26.19 -6.03 12.66
N SER A 593 26.09 -5.95 13.99
CA SER A 593 27.16 -6.38 14.89
C SER A 593 27.61 -7.82 14.66
N LEU A 594 26.73 -8.69 14.17
CA LEU A 594 27.05 -10.07 13.79
C LEU A 594 27.98 -10.10 12.56
N VAL A 595 27.72 -9.24 11.58
CA VAL A 595 28.57 -9.11 10.38
C VAL A 595 29.90 -8.44 10.74
N GLN A 596 29.91 -7.40 11.59
CA GLN A 596 31.12 -6.75 12.06
C GLN A 596 32.06 -7.72 12.75
N LEU A 597 31.55 -8.62 13.61
CA LEU A 597 32.34 -9.68 14.24
C LEU A 597 32.94 -10.63 13.22
N MET A 598 32.22 -10.97 12.15
CA MET A 598 32.75 -11.80 11.07
C MET A 598 33.85 -11.08 10.26
N GLN A 599 33.74 -9.78 10.03
CA GLN A 599 34.78 -8.99 9.34
C GLN A 599 36.10 -8.94 10.11
N MET A 600 36.03 -9.16 11.42
CA MET A 600 37.25 -9.27 12.26
C MET A 600 37.95 -10.63 12.16
N ASP A 601 37.24 -11.66 11.67
CA ASP A 601 37.77 -13.00 11.44
C ASP A 601 38.14 -13.20 9.95
N THR A 602 39.33 -12.77 9.56
CA THR A 602 39.78 -12.78 8.17
C THR A 602 40.02 -14.16 7.57
N ASP A 603 40.00 -15.19 8.39
CA ASP A 603 40.25 -16.58 7.95
C ASP A 603 38.95 -17.21 7.40
N THR A 604 37.78 -16.74 7.81
CA THR A 604 36.47 -17.33 7.45
C THR A 604 35.63 -16.50 6.51
N ALA A 605 35.82 -15.19 6.45
CA ALA A 605 35.02 -14.27 5.64
C ALA A 605 35.86 -13.52 4.62
N GLN A 606 35.45 -13.51 3.36
CA GLN A 606 36.13 -12.82 2.26
C GLN A 606 35.19 -11.80 1.61
N GLU A 607 35.72 -10.75 1.02
CA GLU A 607 34.96 -9.83 0.20
C GLU A 607 34.38 -10.60 -1.00
N GLY A 608 33.04 -10.54 -1.13
CA GLY A 608 32.31 -11.24 -2.17
C GLY A 608 32.48 -10.55 -3.53
N GLN A 609 32.74 -11.33 -4.57
CA GLN A 609 32.69 -10.82 -5.92
C GLN A 609 31.25 -10.55 -6.32
N ASP A 610 31.00 -9.41 -6.97
CA ASP A 610 29.70 -9.10 -7.54
C ASP A 610 29.43 -10.02 -8.74
N PRO A 611 28.43 -10.92 -8.67
CA PRO A 611 28.16 -11.84 -9.77
C PRO A 611 27.47 -11.17 -10.97
N ARG A 612 27.06 -9.91 -10.85
CA ARG A 612 26.36 -9.20 -11.92
C ARG A 612 27.31 -8.81 -13.04
N VAL A 613 26.79 -8.87 -14.27
CA VAL A 613 27.51 -8.36 -15.44
C VAL A 613 27.21 -6.87 -15.60
N LEU A 614 28.23 -6.03 -15.42
CA LEU A 614 28.13 -4.60 -15.67
C LEU A 614 27.97 -4.33 -17.17
N ARG A 615 26.84 -3.73 -17.54
CA ARG A 615 26.64 -3.19 -18.88
C ARG A 615 26.99 -1.72 -18.88
N GLN A 616 27.97 -1.33 -19.65
CA GLN A 616 28.20 0.09 -19.93
C GLN A 616 27.22 0.52 -21.01
N VAL A 617 26.21 1.28 -20.60
CA VAL A 617 25.27 1.90 -21.53
C VAL A 617 25.80 3.30 -21.83
N GLN A 618 26.11 3.55 -23.10
CA GLN A 618 26.41 4.92 -23.53
C GLN A 618 25.11 5.72 -23.55
N SER A 619 25.07 6.82 -22.80
CA SER A 619 23.91 7.71 -22.83
C SER A 619 23.84 8.40 -24.21
N THR A 620 22.68 8.34 -24.85
CA THR A 620 22.42 9.13 -26.04
C THR A 620 22.05 10.55 -25.60
N PRO A 621 22.74 11.58 -26.11
CA PRO A 621 22.38 12.97 -25.80
C PRO A 621 20.92 13.26 -26.17
N VAL A 622 20.16 13.85 -25.26
CA VAL A 622 18.79 14.28 -25.51
C VAL A 622 18.83 15.70 -26.09
N GLN A 623 18.31 15.86 -27.29
CA GLN A 623 18.20 17.14 -27.97
C GLN A 623 16.80 17.74 -27.80
N PRO A 624 16.67 19.09 -27.78
CA PRO A 624 15.35 19.74 -27.80
C PRO A 624 14.54 19.26 -28.98
N PRO A 625 13.31 18.77 -28.79
CA PRO A 625 12.48 18.32 -29.90
C PRO A 625 12.05 19.50 -30.79
N GLN A 626 11.98 19.27 -32.09
CA GLN A 626 11.59 20.24 -33.11
C GLN A 626 10.60 19.61 -34.13
N PRO A 627 9.39 19.23 -33.69
CA PRO A 627 8.42 18.62 -34.62
C PRO A 627 7.89 19.61 -35.65
N VAL A 628 7.36 19.06 -36.74
CA VAL A 628 6.66 19.81 -37.77
C VAL A 628 5.17 19.54 -37.65
N GLY A 629 4.37 20.59 -37.49
CA GLY A 629 2.92 20.53 -37.24
C GLY A 629 2.02 20.73 -38.48
N ALA A 630 2.57 20.84 -39.68
CA ALA A 630 1.81 21.19 -40.88
C ALA A 630 0.64 20.22 -41.19
N GLN A 631 0.77 18.94 -40.82
CA GLN A 631 -0.30 17.93 -41.07
C GLN A 631 -1.38 17.92 -39.97
N LEU A 632 -1.25 18.76 -38.95
CA LEU A 632 -2.15 18.87 -37.80
C LEU A 632 -2.78 20.27 -37.76
N PRO A 633 -3.68 20.62 -38.69
CA PRO A 633 -4.22 21.97 -38.76
C PRO A 633 -5.09 22.33 -37.55
N VAL A 634 -4.84 23.50 -36.98
CA VAL A 634 -5.65 24.05 -35.89
C VAL A 634 -6.82 24.81 -36.52
N ARG A 635 -8.04 24.40 -36.19
CA ARG A 635 -9.27 25.04 -36.68
C ARG A 635 -9.77 26.15 -35.77
N HIS A 636 -9.56 26.01 -34.48
CA HIS A 636 -9.98 26.97 -33.47
C HIS A 636 -8.79 27.38 -32.63
N LEU A 637 -8.59 28.69 -32.49
CA LEU A 637 -7.50 29.26 -31.70
C LEU A 637 -8.09 30.11 -30.57
N SER A 638 -7.72 29.81 -29.35
CA SER A 638 -8.04 30.61 -28.16
C SER A 638 -6.85 31.49 -27.75
N ALA A 639 -7.09 32.51 -26.90
CA ALA A 639 -6.05 33.34 -26.34
C ALA A 639 -4.94 32.51 -25.68
N SER A 640 -5.32 31.52 -24.85
CA SER A 640 -4.35 30.62 -24.18
C SER A 640 -3.61 29.72 -25.15
N ALA A 641 -4.24 29.31 -26.26
CA ALA A 641 -3.56 28.49 -27.25
C ALA A 641 -2.53 29.32 -28.06
N TYR A 642 -2.82 30.58 -28.35
CA TYR A 642 -1.85 31.45 -28.99
C TYR A 642 -0.70 31.83 -28.05
N ASP A 643 -0.99 32.04 -26.79
CA ASP A 643 0.02 32.22 -25.74
C ASP A 643 0.97 31.01 -25.61
N ASP A 644 0.44 29.79 -25.63
CA ASP A 644 1.26 28.56 -25.66
C ASP A 644 2.24 28.55 -26.85
N LEU A 645 1.77 28.96 -28.04
CA LEU A 645 2.63 29.04 -29.24
C LEU A 645 3.76 30.05 -29.07
N ARG A 646 3.47 31.21 -28.52
CA ARG A 646 4.43 32.29 -28.32
C ARG A 646 5.46 32.00 -27.26
N GLN A 647 5.03 31.36 -26.15
CA GLN A 647 5.92 30.98 -25.06
C GLN A 647 6.81 29.78 -25.41
N CYS A 648 6.27 28.79 -26.13
CA CYS A 648 7.02 27.62 -26.56
C CYS A 648 6.29 26.90 -27.71
N PRO A 649 6.77 26.98 -28.96
CA PRO A 649 6.13 26.31 -30.10
C PRO A 649 5.90 24.80 -29.89
N TYR A 650 6.81 24.10 -29.21
CA TYR A 650 6.62 22.68 -28.86
C TYR A 650 5.44 22.47 -27.91
N ARG A 651 5.22 23.36 -26.95
CA ARG A 651 4.08 23.30 -26.03
C ARG A 651 2.76 23.41 -26.80
N PHE A 652 2.68 24.33 -27.75
CA PHE A 652 1.53 24.43 -28.65
C PHE A 652 1.33 23.14 -29.46
N PHE A 653 2.39 22.60 -30.05
CA PHE A 653 2.34 21.32 -30.78
C PHE A 653 1.76 20.20 -29.91
N ALA A 654 2.30 20.00 -28.71
CA ALA A 654 1.87 18.94 -27.81
C ALA A 654 0.43 19.13 -27.30
N LEU A 655 0.12 20.33 -26.79
CA LEU A 655 -1.15 20.55 -26.10
C LEU A 655 -2.31 20.94 -27.03
N ARG A 656 -2.03 21.60 -28.17
CA ARG A 656 -3.07 22.16 -29.05
C ARG A 656 -3.22 21.40 -30.36
N GLN A 657 -2.12 20.98 -30.99
CA GLN A 657 -2.17 20.22 -32.21
C GLN A 657 -2.38 18.71 -31.96
N LEU A 658 -1.64 18.12 -31.06
CA LEU A 658 -1.84 16.73 -30.64
C LEU A 658 -3.00 16.53 -29.63
N GLY A 659 -3.45 17.61 -28.99
CA GLY A 659 -4.53 17.58 -28.02
C GLY A 659 -4.19 16.82 -26.71
N LEU A 660 -2.89 16.70 -26.38
CA LEU A 660 -2.46 16.03 -25.16
C LEU A 660 -2.84 16.89 -23.95
N LYS A 661 -3.47 16.25 -22.97
CA LYS A 661 -3.87 16.89 -21.72
C LYS A 661 -3.48 15.99 -20.55
N THR A 662 -3.05 16.59 -19.46
CA THR A 662 -3.02 15.91 -18.17
C THR A 662 -4.46 15.81 -17.65
N ASN A 663 -4.80 14.69 -17.03
CA ASN A 663 -6.05 14.61 -16.28
C ASN A 663 -5.82 15.37 -14.96
N ASP A 664 -6.72 16.29 -14.62
CA ASP A 664 -6.72 16.95 -13.32
C ASP A 664 -7.10 15.91 -12.25
N GLU A 665 -6.42 15.95 -11.11
CA GLU A 665 -6.77 15.14 -9.95
C GLU A 665 -8.11 15.61 -9.39
N LEU A 666 -9.00 14.67 -9.08
CA LEU A 666 -10.33 14.98 -8.54
C LEU A 666 -10.27 15.40 -7.06
N GLU A 667 -9.23 15.00 -6.34
CA GLU A 667 -9.02 15.34 -4.93
C GLU A 667 -8.08 16.54 -4.71
N SER A 668 -7.80 17.33 -5.74
CA SER A 668 -6.95 18.52 -5.56
C SER A 668 -7.60 19.50 -4.57
N GLU A 669 -6.79 20.02 -3.64
CA GLU A 669 -7.21 21.09 -2.72
C GLU A 669 -7.73 22.31 -3.50
N VAL A 670 -8.72 23.00 -2.92
CA VAL A 670 -9.26 24.23 -3.53
C VAL A 670 -8.19 25.31 -3.49
N ASP A 671 -7.78 25.79 -4.67
CA ASP A 671 -6.70 26.77 -4.84
C ASP A 671 -7.19 28.13 -5.33
N LYS A 672 -6.25 29.03 -5.59
CA LYS A 672 -6.55 30.38 -6.14
C LYS A 672 -7.15 30.35 -7.54
N ARG A 673 -6.89 29.33 -8.32
CA ARG A 673 -7.49 29.15 -9.66
C ARG A 673 -8.97 28.85 -9.53
N ASP A 674 -9.34 27.94 -8.60
CA ASP A 674 -10.73 27.60 -8.31
C ASP A 674 -11.51 28.83 -7.83
N PHE A 675 -10.90 29.64 -6.97
CA PHE A 675 -11.49 30.91 -6.54
C PHE A 675 -11.68 31.87 -7.72
N GLY A 676 -10.73 31.94 -8.65
CA GLY A 676 -10.86 32.73 -9.86
C GLY A 676 -12.04 32.28 -10.72
N VAL A 677 -12.14 30.98 -11.00
CA VAL A 677 -13.25 30.41 -11.78
C VAL A 677 -14.60 30.65 -11.09
N TRP A 678 -14.65 30.43 -9.76
CA TRP A 678 -15.84 30.72 -8.95
C TRP A 678 -16.25 32.20 -9.02
N LEU A 679 -15.30 33.11 -8.89
CA LEU A 679 -15.58 34.57 -8.95
C LEU A 679 -16.16 35.00 -10.29
N HIS A 680 -15.60 34.54 -11.40
CA HIS A 680 -16.10 34.84 -12.74
C HIS A 680 -17.54 34.35 -12.88
N ALA A 681 -17.87 33.14 -12.45
CA ALA A 681 -19.22 32.60 -12.50
C ALA A 681 -20.20 33.43 -11.62
N VAL A 682 -19.80 33.78 -10.39
CA VAL A 682 -20.61 34.63 -9.50
C VAL A 682 -20.92 35.99 -10.15
N LEU A 683 -19.90 36.65 -10.73
CA LEU A 683 -20.09 37.93 -11.37
C LEU A 683 -20.96 37.83 -12.62
N GLY A 684 -20.83 36.76 -13.39
CA GLY A 684 -21.69 36.47 -14.53
C GLY A 684 -23.15 36.35 -14.13
N GLU A 685 -23.47 35.48 -13.21
CA GLU A 685 -24.85 35.26 -12.69
C GLU A 685 -25.43 36.53 -12.07
N PHE A 686 -24.63 37.25 -11.30
CA PHE A 686 -25.07 38.52 -10.71
C PHE A 686 -25.46 39.53 -11.76
N HIS A 687 -24.67 39.75 -12.82
CA HIS A 687 -24.96 40.73 -13.85
C HIS A 687 -26.14 40.35 -14.72
N GLU A 688 -26.32 39.08 -15.04
CA GLU A 688 -27.49 38.58 -15.74
C GLU A 688 -28.77 38.80 -14.93
N ALA A 689 -28.74 38.48 -13.61
CA ALA A 689 -29.86 38.75 -12.73
C ALA A 689 -30.16 40.24 -12.60
N LEU A 690 -29.15 41.07 -12.44
CA LEU A 690 -29.29 42.53 -12.36
C LEU A 690 -29.92 43.11 -13.64
N GLN A 691 -29.48 42.65 -14.80
CA GLN A 691 -30.03 43.09 -16.11
C GLN A 691 -31.52 42.72 -16.26
N MET A 692 -31.91 41.51 -15.82
CA MET A 692 -33.32 41.09 -15.84
C MET A 692 -34.20 41.99 -15.00
N HIS A 693 -33.81 42.40 -13.81
CA HIS A 693 -34.54 43.34 -12.96
C HIS A 693 -34.63 44.70 -13.58
N MET A 694 -33.53 45.23 -14.16
CA MET A 694 -33.54 46.49 -14.83
C MET A 694 -34.45 46.53 -16.10
N GLN A 695 -34.50 45.43 -16.86
CA GLN A 695 -35.42 45.30 -18.02
C GLN A 695 -36.89 45.26 -17.60
N GLN A 696 -37.21 44.84 -16.37
CA GLN A 696 -38.55 44.86 -15.79
C GLN A 696 -38.93 46.23 -15.23
N GLY A 697 -38.03 47.22 -15.31
CA GLY A 697 -38.23 48.58 -14.84
C GLY A 697 -38.06 48.74 -13.34
N GLU A 698 -37.46 47.80 -12.67
CA GLU A 698 -37.20 47.83 -11.24
C GLU A 698 -35.88 48.58 -10.97
N ALA A 699 -35.92 49.58 -10.10
CA ALA A 699 -34.71 50.26 -9.61
C ALA A 699 -34.09 49.41 -8.51
N VAL A 700 -32.86 48.88 -8.72
CA VAL A 700 -32.14 48.04 -7.74
C VAL A 700 -31.16 48.92 -6.98
N ASP A 701 -31.42 49.11 -5.69
CA ASP A 701 -30.51 49.83 -4.79
C ASP A 701 -29.28 49.03 -4.36
N LEU A 702 -28.32 49.65 -3.69
CA LEU A 702 -27.09 48.97 -3.24
C LEU A 702 -27.36 47.81 -2.30
N ALA A 703 -28.35 47.90 -1.39
CA ALA A 703 -28.69 46.83 -0.45
C ALA A 703 -29.25 45.62 -1.19
N GLN A 704 -30.10 45.84 -2.19
CA GLN A 704 -30.61 44.78 -3.06
C GLN A 704 -29.50 44.12 -3.90
N ARG A 705 -28.54 44.90 -4.40
CA ARG A 705 -27.34 44.39 -5.11
C ARG A 705 -26.50 43.48 -4.23
N VAL A 706 -26.34 43.82 -2.94
CA VAL A 706 -25.63 42.96 -1.99
C VAL A 706 -26.36 41.61 -1.83
N VAL A 707 -27.67 41.62 -1.69
CA VAL A 707 -28.47 40.39 -1.60
C VAL A 707 -28.37 39.53 -2.86
N MET A 708 -28.43 40.18 -4.02
CA MET A 708 -28.36 39.47 -5.31
C MET A 708 -27.00 38.82 -5.53
N ILE A 709 -25.91 39.53 -5.30
CA ILE A 709 -24.55 38.97 -5.49
C ILE A 709 -24.22 37.88 -4.47
N ASP A 710 -24.74 37.99 -3.23
CA ASP A 710 -24.60 36.92 -2.23
C ASP A 710 -25.43 35.69 -2.60
N ALA A 711 -26.61 35.87 -3.19
CA ALA A 711 -27.43 34.77 -3.71
C ALA A 711 -26.70 34.05 -4.88
N ALA A 712 -26.11 34.80 -5.82
CA ALA A 712 -25.30 34.26 -6.89
C ALA A 712 -24.09 33.50 -6.33
N ALA A 713 -23.40 34.04 -5.32
CA ALA A 713 -22.27 33.37 -4.67
C ALA A 713 -22.67 32.04 -4.04
N ALA A 714 -23.80 32.01 -3.34
CA ALA A 714 -24.31 30.78 -2.73
C ALA A 714 -24.74 29.73 -3.79
N ALA A 715 -25.41 30.16 -4.85
CA ALA A 715 -25.82 29.29 -5.95
C ALA A 715 -24.61 28.70 -6.69
N THR A 716 -23.62 29.53 -7.01
CA THR A 716 -22.37 29.10 -7.67
C THR A 716 -21.58 28.13 -6.80
N THR A 717 -21.45 28.39 -5.49
CA THR A 717 -20.77 27.49 -4.54
C THR A 717 -21.44 26.12 -4.53
N ALA A 718 -22.76 26.09 -4.47
CA ALA A 718 -23.53 24.85 -4.50
C ALA A 718 -23.41 24.11 -5.85
N SER A 719 -23.46 24.83 -6.97
CA SER A 719 -23.38 24.23 -8.32
C SER A 719 -21.99 23.67 -8.63
N MET A 720 -20.92 24.31 -8.12
CA MET A 720 -19.54 23.86 -8.27
C MET A 720 -19.17 22.74 -7.27
N GLY A 721 -20.04 22.43 -6.29
CA GLY A 721 -19.79 21.39 -5.31
C GLY A 721 -18.54 21.65 -4.43
N LEU A 722 -18.22 22.91 -4.15
CA LEU A 722 -17.04 23.30 -3.39
C LEU A 722 -17.19 22.88 -1.91
N PRO A 723 -16.23 22.14 -1.32
CA PRO A 723 -16.29 21.71 0.07
C PRO A 723 -16.22 22.93 1.02
N GLU A 724 -17.15 23.02 1.97
CA GLU A 724 -17.22 24.15 2.90
C GLU A 724 -15.90 24.39 3.65
N GLY A 725 -15.26 23.33 4.12
CA GLY A 725 -14.02 23.42 4.90
C GLY A 725 -12.84 23.96 4.08
N GLU A 726 -12.69 23.51 2.85
CA GLU A 726 -11.60 23.90 1.96
C GLU A 726 -11.82 25.29 1.36
N PHE A 727 -13.08 25.66 1.09
CA PHE A 727 -13.44 26.96 0.54
C PHE A 727 -13.50 28.07 1.61
N LEU A 728 -13.42 27.72 2.89
CA LEU A 728 -13.55 28.67 4.01
C LEU A 728 -12.63 29.90 3.91
N PRO A 729 -11.35 29.81 3.52
CA PRO A 729 -10.49 30.99 3.38
C PRO A 729 -11.04 32.01 2.37
N PHE A 730 -11.59 31.55 1.27
CA PHE A 730 -12.17 32.39 0.22
C PHE A 730 -13.54 32.94 0.64
N ALA A 731 -14.36 32.12 1.29
CA ALA A 731 -15.63 32.56 1.86
C ALA A 731 -15.44 33.67 2.91
N ALA A 732 -14.37 33.59 3.72
CA ALA A 732 -14.05 34.63 4.68
C ALA A 732 -13.60 35.95 4.05
N ALA A 733 -12.95 35.92 2.87
CA ALA A 733 -12.55 37.10 2.12
C ALA A 733 -13.71 37.73 1.31
N TRP A 734 -14.76 36.95 1.01
CA TRP A 734 -15.85 37.33 0.12
C TRP A 734 -16.54 38.66 0.49
N PRO A 735 -16.90 38.96 1.75
CA PRO A 735 -17.56 40.23 2.08
C PRO A 735 -16.74 41.47 1.65
N ALA A 736 -15.43 41.43 1.77
CA ALA A 736 -14.53 42.50 1.34
C ALA A 736 -14.42 42.61 -0.20
N VAL A 737 -14.27 41.47 -0.85
CA VAL A 737 -14.26 41.35 -2.33
C VAL A 737 -15.56 41.92 -2.91
N ARG A 738 -16.70 41.45 -2.40
CA ARG A 738 -18.05 41.95 -2.79
C ARG A 738 -18.18 43.47 -2.63
N THR A 739 -17.81 43.98 -1.47
CA THR A 739 -17.92 45.44 -1.19
C THR A 739 -17.04 46.24 -2.14
N GLY A 740 -15.81 45.80 -2.32
CA GLY A 740 -14.87 46.44 -3.26
C GLY A 740 -15.39 46.46 -4.70
N TYR A 741 -15.94 45.31 -5.15
CA TYR A 741 -16.52 45.19 -6.49
C TYR A 741 -17.73 46.06 -6.69
N LEU A 742 -18.71 46.09 -5.76
CA LEU A 742 -19.93 46.91 -5.87
C LEU A 742 -19.61 48.42 -5.83
N ASN A 743 -18.62 48.85 -5.05
CA ASN A 743 -18.17 50.25 -5.03
C ASN A 743 -17.57 50.65 -6.40
N TRP A 744 -16.71 49.77 -6.95
CA TRP A 744 -16.18 50.02 -8.30
C TRP A 744 -17.29 50.07 -9.35
N LEU A 745 -18.22 49.11 -9.32
CA LEU A 745 -19.34 49.05 -10.25
C LEU A 745 -20.21 50.31 -10.21
N THR A 746 -20.56 50.77 -9.01
CA THR A 746 -21.32 52.00 -8.82
C THR A 746 -20.63 53.19 -9.45
N THR A 747 -19.31 53.32 -9.31
CA THR A 747 -18.52 54.40 -9.93
C THR A 747 -18.49 54.27 -11.44
N HIS A 748 -18.30 53.07 -11.96
CA HIS A 748 -18.25 52.77 -13.39
C HIS A 748 -19.59 53.07 -14.10
N GLU A 749 -20.70 52.71 -13.48
CA GLU A 749 -22.05 53.02 -13.97
C GLU A 749 -22.33 54.56 -13.90
N ALA A 750 -21.85 55.24 -12.84
CA ALA A 750 -21.98 56.69 -12.72
C ALA A 750 -21.17 57.44 -13.79
N GLU A 751 -20.11 56.84 -14.34
CA GLU A 751 -19.37 57.36 -15.51
C GLU A 751 -20.14 57.16 -16.83
N GLY A 752 -21.33 56.53 -16.79
CA GLY A 752 -22.21 56.32 -17.92
C GLY A 752 -22.02 55.01 -18.67
N ALA A 753 -21.35 54.05 -18.06
CA ALA A 753 -21.21 52.71 -18.60
C ALA A 753 -22.50 51.89 -18.40
N THR A 754 -22.90 51.17 -19.43
CA THR A 754 -24.10 50.33 -19.43
C THR A 754 -23.69 48.88 -19.71
N PHE A 755 -24.12 47.94 -18.84
CA PHE A 755 -23.86 46.53 -19.01
C PHE A 755 -24.52 46.00 -20.30
N THR A 756 -23.75 45.25 -21.10
CA THR A 756 -24.24 44.67 -22.36
C THR A 756 -24.32 43.14 -22.23
N SER A 757 -23.26 42.46 -21.85
CA SER A 757 -23.24 41.00 -21.67
C SER A 757 -22.08 40.56 -20.75
N ALA A 758 -22.25 39.37 -20.13
CA ALA A 758 -21.19 38.72 -19.36
C ALA A 758 -21.04 37.27 -19.85
N GLU A 759 -19.81 36.74 -19.69
CA GLU A 759 -19.50 35.33 -19.94
C GLU A 759 -19.98 34.82 -21.32
N THR A 760 -19.95 35.69 -22.33
CA THR A 760 -20.44 35.36 -23.68
C THR A 760 -19.34 34.79 -24.55
N SER A 761 -19.70 33.70 -25.28
CA SER A 761 -18.81 33.10 -26.27
C SER A 761 -18.85 33.82 -27.60
N HIS A 762 -17.69 34.17 -28.11
CA HIS A 762 -17.50 34.83 -29.39
C HIS A 762 -16.63 34.03 -30.33
N SER A 763 -16.87 34.13 -31.61
CA SER A 763 -16.06 33.50 -32.65
C SER A 763 -15.88 34.41 -33.82
N GLN A 764 -14.63 34.62 -34.27
CA GLN A 764 -14.28 35.44 -35.42
C GLN A 764 -13.44 34.65 -36.40
N ALA A 765 -13.88 34.57 -37.67
CA ALA A 765 -13.14 33.85 -38.70
C ALA A 765 -11.90 34.68 -39.11
N LEU A 766 -10.72 34.01 -39.17
CA LEU A 766 -9.46 34.61 -39.57
C LEU A 766 -8.69 33.68 -40.53
N GLY A 767 -8.90 33.86 -41.83
CA GLY A 767 -8.27 32.98 -42.83
C GLY A 767 -8.69 31.49 -42.65
N SER A 768 -7.73 30.62 -42.40
CA SER A 768 -7.94 29.18 -42.20
C SER A 768 -8.31 28.78 -40.75
N VAL A 769 -8.25 29.73 -39.82
CA VAL A 769 -8.47 29.53 -38.41
C VAL A 769 -9.65 30.37 -37.90
N SER A 770 -10.39 29.93 -36.92
CA SER A 770 -11.41 30.70 -36.22
C SER A 770 -10.90 31.06 -34.85
N LEU A 771 -10.81 32.35 -34.53
CA LEU A 771 -10.55 32.81 -33.18
C LEU A 771 -11.78 32.50 -32.33
N VAL A 772 -11.58 31.91 -31.16
CA VAL A 772 -12.66 31.58 -30.21
C VAL A 772 -12.28 32.04 -28.82
N GLY A 773 -13.26 32.57 -28.10
CA GLY A 773 -13.04 32.97 -26.73
C GLY A 773 -14.34 33.28 -26.00
N ARG A 774 -14.28 33.28 -24.68
CA ARG A 774 -15.37 33.73 -23.82
C ARG A 774 -14.92 35.04 -23.18
N ILE A 775 -15.70 36.07 -23.35
CA ILE A 775 -15.40 37.40 -22.81
C ILE A 775 -16.13 37.54 -21.48
N ASP A 776 -15.40 37.94 -20.44
CA ASP A 776 -15.94 37.96 -19.07
C ASP A 776 -17.04 39.05 -18.93
N ARG A 777 -16.80 40.24 -19.53
CA ARG A 777 -17.78 41.31 -19.51
C ARG A 777 -17.63 42.28 -20.71
N ILE A 778 -18.74 42.71 -21.23
CA ILE A 778 -18.82 43.76 -22.27
C ILE A 778 -19.80 44.86 -21.80
N ASP A 779 -19.35 46.11 -21.83
CA ASP A 779 -20.18 47.28 -21.54
C ASP A 779 -20.19 48.29 -22.74
N THR A 780 -21.24 49.04 -22.82
CA THR A 780 -21.32 50.19 -23.72
C THR A 780 -21.08 51.48 -22.92
N LEU A 781 -20.14 52.29 -23.30
CA LEU A 781 -19.78 53.55 -22.63
C LEU A 781 -20.65 54.71 -23.12
N ILE A 782 -20.61 55.83 -22.38
CA ILE A 782 -21.41 57.04 -22.69
C ILE A 782 -21.15 57.61 -24.07
N ASP A 783 -19.93 57.44 -24.62
CA ASP A 783 -19.52 57.86 -25.95
C ASP A 783 -19.93 56.88 -27.08
N GLY A 784 -20.63 55.80 -26.72
CA GLY A 784 -21.02 54.73 -27.62
C GLY A 784 -19.91 53.72 -27.93
N SER A 785 -18.73 53.85 -27.35
CA SER A 785 -17.67 52.86 -27.50
C SER A 785 -17.99 51.59 -26.70
N VAL A 786 -17.51 50.44 -27.19
CA VAL A 786 -17.63 49.13 -26.53
C VAL A 786 -16.39 48.90 -25.69
N MET A 787 -16.58 48.53 -24.43
CA MET A 787 -15.47 48.17 -23.51
C MET A 787 -15.53 46.67 -23.24
N VAL A 788 -14.42 45.99 -23.57
CA VAL A 788 -14.17 44.60 -23.24
C VAL A 788 -13.42 44.54 -21.90
N MET A 789 -13.87 43.73 -20.99
CA MET A 789 -13.26 43.61 -19.68
C MET A 789 -12.97 42.16 -19.36
N ASP A 790 -11.85 41.92 -18.65
CA ASP A 790 -11.40 40.62 -18.12
C ASP A 790 -11.08 40.78 -16.63
N TYR A 791 -11.62 39.89 -15.83
CA TYR A 791 -11.43 39.89 -14.35
C TYR A 791 -10.12 39.21 -13.94
N LYS A 792 -9.39 39.84 -13.01
CA LYS A 792 -8.14 39.30 -12.46
C LYS A 792 -8.13 39.34 -10.95
N THR A 793 -7.80 38.21 -10.33
CA THR A 793 -7.64 38.09 -8.88
C THR A 793 -6.17 38.23 -8.42
N GLU A 794 -5.26 38.58 -9.34
CA GLU A 794 -3.85 38.82 -9.06
C GLU A 794 -3.59 40.22 -8.45
N SER A 795 -2.33 40.48 -8.08
CA SER A 795 -1.98 41.81 -7.56
C SER A 795 -2.10 42.91 -8.63
N SER A 796 -2.57 44.12 -8.23
CA SER A 796 -2.68 45.26 -9.12
C SER A 796 -1.36 45.65 -9.82
N ALA A 797 -0.21 45.38 -9.18
CA ALA A 797 1.09 45.62 -9.81
C ALA A 797 1.32 44.68 -11.00
N LYS A 798 0.90 43.41 -10.88
CA LYS A 798 1.00 42.44 -11.97
C LYS A 798 0.06 42.77 -13.11
N THR A 799 -1.17 43.20 -12.82
CA THR A 799 -2.15 43.66 -13.83
C THR A 799 -1.64 44.88 -14.58
N LYS A 800 -1.02 45.85 -13.88
CA LYS A 800 -0.38 47.00 -14.51
C LYS A 800 0.80 46.62 -15.40
N GLN A 801 1.52 45.55 -15.09
CA GLN A 801 2.60 45.07 -15.94
C GLN A 801 2.07 44.48 -17.25
N ARG A 802 0.92 43.78 -17.23
CA ARG A 802 0.29 43.20 -18.43
C ARG A 802 0.01 44.24 -19.53
N VAL A 803 -0.44 45.44 -19.14
CA VAL A 803 -0.81 46.47 -20.11
C VAL A 803 0.37 47.34 -20.61
N LYS A 804 1.60 47.11 -20.12
CA LYS A 804 2.77 47.89 -20.56
C LYS A 804 3.20 47.57 -22.00
N ASP A 805 3.16 46.25 -22.31
CA ASP A 805 3.42 45.78 -23.67
C ASP A 805 2.24 44.91 -24.12
N PRO A 806 1.33 45.45 -24.95
CA PRO A 806 0.11 44.76 -25.36
C PRO A 806 0.35 43.58 -26.29
N LEU A 807 1.58 43.39 -26.79
CA LEU A 807 1.97 42.24 -27.60
C LEU A 807 2.78 41.21 -26.79
N GLU A 808 3.16 41.49 -25.55
CA GLU A 808 3.74 40.52 -24.63
C GLU A 808 2.65 39.72 -23.93
N ASP A 809 1.66 40.41 -23.33
CA ASP A 809 0.42 39.79 -22.83
C ASP A 809 -0.70 40.03 -23.84
N THR A 810 -1.01 39.02 -24.63
CA THR A 810 -1.94 39.14 -25.76
C THR A 810 -3.41 38.88 -25.39
N GLN A 811 -3.75 38.54 -24.15
CA GLN A 811 -5.10 38.08 -23.78
C GLN A 811 -6.16 39.15 -24.09
N ILE A 812 -5.98 40.39 -23.63
CA ILE A 812 -7.00 41.43 -23.83
C ILE A 812 -7.07 41.88 -25.29
N ALA A 813 -5.93 41.89 -26.03
CA ALA A 813 -5.88 42.16 -27.45
C ALA A 813 -6.58 41.04 -28.25
N PHE A 814 -6.47 39.80 -27.81
CA PHE A 814 -7.16 38.68 -28.41
C PHE A 814 -8.69 38.78 -28.22
N TYR A 815 -9.14 39.18 -27.03
CA TYR A 815 -10.57 39.42 -26.79
C TYR A 815 -11.09 40.57 -27.64
N ALA A 816 -10.30 41.60 -27.85
CA ALA A 816 -10.61 42.69 -28.81
C ALA A 816 -10.72 42.16 -30.25
N ALA A 817 -9.92 41.18 -30.64
CA ALA A 817 -9.98 40.55 -31.96
C ALA A 817 -11.23 39.68 -32.20
N LEU A 818 -11.95 39.34 -31.18
CA LEU A 818 -13.23 38.62 -31.29
C LEU A 818 -14.40 39.53 -31.69
N LEU A 819 -14.22 40.86 -31.58
CA LEU A 819 -15.26 41.84 -31.86
C LEU A 819 -14.87 42.68 -33.10
N PRO A 820 -15.83 42.92 -34.02
CA PRO A 820 -15.54 43.67 -35.26
C PRO A 820 -15.56 45.20 -35.12
N ASN A 821 -15.61 45.72 -33.87
CA ASN A 821 -15.81 47.15 -33.60
C ASN A 821 -14.50 47.94 -33.65
N ASP A 822 -14.50 49.11 -34.31
CA ASP A 822 -13.36 50.03 -34.35
C ASP A 822 -13.39 51.07 -33.20
N THR A 823 -14.56 51.29 -32.60
CA THR A 823 -14.74 52.07 -31.37
C THR A 823 -14.65 51.18 -30.16
N LEU A 824 -13.46 50.61 -29.93
CA LEU A 824 -13.25 49.58 -28.91
C LEU A 824 -12.27 50.08 -27.83
N ARG A 825 -12.61 49.81 -26.60
CA ARG A 825 -11.74 49.96 -25.43
C ARG A 825 -11.61 48.61 -24.71
N ALA A 826 -10.56 48.41 -23.98
CA ALA A 826 -10.35 47.19 -23.26
C ALA A 826 -9.65 47.41 -21.92
N ALA A 827 -10.02 46.70 -20.89
CA ALA A 827 -9.46 46.85 -19.56
C ALA A 827 -9.43 45.54 -18.78
N TYR A 828 -8.44 45.39 -17.96
CA TYR A 828 -8.44 44.41 -16.88
C TYR A 828 -9.13 45.01 -15.65
N ILE A 829 -10.01 44.26 -15.03
CA ILE A 829 -10.61 44.60 -13.75
C ILE A 829 -9.97 43.74 -12.66
N ASN A 830 -9.10 44.39 -11.92
CA ASN A 830 -8.42 43.71 -10.80
C ASN A 830 -9.36 43.70 -9.60
N VAL A 831 -9.81 42.50 -9.23
CA VAL A 831 -10.70 42.27 -8.08
C VAL A 831 -9.87 41.83 -6.90
N GLY A 832 -9.59 42.73 -5.96
CA GLY A 832 -8.74 42.46 -4.80
C GLY A 832 -9.54 42.01 -3.55
N GLU A 833 -8.85 41.42 -2.61
CA GLU A 833 -9.42 40.88 -1.36
C GLU A 833 -9.77 41.96 -0.31
N GLY A 834 -9.79 43.22 -0.64
CA GLY A 834 -10.10 44.31 0.28
C GLY A 834 -11.10 45.30 -0.27
N ASP A 835 -11.84 45.99 0.61
CA ASP A 835 -12.99 46.86 0.31
C ASP A 835 -12.77 47.92 -0.78
N ASN A 836 -11.54 48.36 -1.00
CA ASN A 836 -11.18 49.38 -1.96
C ASN A 836 -10.06 48.92 -2.92
N LYS A 837 -9.89 47.63 -3.11
CA LYS A 837 -8.83 47.09 -3.98
C LYS A 837 -9.29 46.69 -5.37
N THR A 838 -10.59 46.81 -5.66
CA THR A 838 -11.07 46.62 -7.03
C THR A 838 -10.77 47.88 -7.89
N GLY A 839 -10.12 47.67 -9.03
CA GLY A 839 -9.70 48.76 -9.90
C GLY A 839 -9.63 48.37 -11.36
N LYS A 840 -9.84 49.39 -12.22
CA LYS A 840 -9.72 49.25 -13.68
C LYS A 840 -8.31 49.59 -14.12
N VAL A 841 -7.71 48.77 -14.97
CA VAL A 841 -6.44 49.00 -15.65
C VAL A 841 -6.69 48.89 -17.15
N GLU A 842 -6.75 50.03 -17.84
CA GLU A 842 -7.11 50.10 -19.25
C GLU A 842 -5.89 49.86 -20.12
N GLN A 843 -6.06 49.10 -21.19
CA GLN A 843 -5.08 48.91 -22.25
C GLN A 843 -5.25 50.06 -23.29
N LEU A 844 -4.28 50.92 -23.35
CA LEU A 844 -4.27 51.99 -24.35
C LEU A 844 -3.97 51.40 -25.74
N ASN A 845 -4.46 52.04 -26.79
CA ASN A 845 -4.25 51.68 -28.20
C ASN A 845 -4.66 50.22 -28.50
N ILE A 846 -5.78 49.78 -27.93
CA ILE A 846 -6.21 48.38 -28.08
C ILE A 846 -6.51 47.99 -29.52
N VAL A 847 -6.96 48.94 -30.37
CA VAL A 847 -7.27 48.67 -31.79
C VAL A 847 -6.00 48.39 -32.58
N GLU A 848 -4.94 49.21 -32.38
CA GLU A 848 -3.65 48.93 -33.00
C GLU A 848 -3.03 47.62 -32.50
N ALA A 849 -3.16 47.32 -31.19
CA ALA A 849 -2.69 46.08 -30.61
C ALA A 849 -3.44 44.86 -31.16
N ARG A 850 -4.77 44.96 -31.30
CA ARG A 850 -5.62 43.96 -31.95
C ARG A 850 -5.17 43.67 -33.39
N ASP A 851 -5.01 44.71 -34.18
CA ASP A 851 -4.66 44.56 -35.60
C ASP A 851 -3.28 43.94 -35.78
N ALA A 852 -2.28 44.40 -35.00
CA ALA A 852 -0.96 43.78 -34.98
C ALA A 852 -0.98 42.30 -34.51
N LEU A 853 -1.84 41.97 -33.54
CA LEU A 853 -2.04 40.58 -33.09
C LEU A 853 -2.64 39.72 -34.20
N ILE A 854 -3.65 40.24 -34.92
CA ILE A 854 -4.29 39.53 -36.04
C ILE A 854 -3.24 39.22 -37.12
N ASP A 855 -2.44 40.22 -37.52
CA ASP A 855 -1.38 40.02 -38.50
C ASP A 855 -0.34 38.98 -38.02
N GLY A 856 0.04 39.03 -36.73
CA GLY A 856 0.94 38.07 -36.14
C GLY A 856 0.37 36.65 -36.15
N ILE A 857 -0.90 36.47 -35.77
CA ILE A 857 -1.57 35.16 -35.81
C ILE A 857 -1.58 34.59 -37.22
N GLN A 858 -1.93 35.42 -38.22
CA GLN A 858 -1.95 34.96 -39.63
C GLN A 858 -0.58 34.53 -40.10
N ALA A 859 0.47 35.30 -39.80
CA ALA A 859 1.84 34.96 -40.14
C ALA A 859 2.32 33.68 -39.48
N ASP A 860 2.00 33.48 -38.19
CA ASP A 860 2.38 32.27 -37.42
C ASP A 860 1.66 31.05 -37.96
N MET A 861 0.35 31.14 -38.22
CA MET A 861 -0.41 30.01 -38.77
C MET A 861 0.08 29.64 -40.17
N GLN A 862 0.46 30.64 -41.00
CA GLN A 862 1.04 30.36 -42.29
C GLN A 862 2.41 29.65 -42.18
N ARG A 863 3.28 30.13 -41.29
CA ARG A 863 4.58 29.46 -41.03
C ARG A 863 4.40 27.99 -40.61
N ILE A 864 3.43 27.70 -39.76
CA ILE A 864 3.13 26.33 -39.35
C ILE A 864 2.65 25.49 -40.54
N ALA A 865 1.76 26.08 -41.38
CA ALA A 865 1.26 25.41 -42.59
C ALA A 865 2.37 25.13 -43.60
N ASP A 866 3.34 26.03 -43.72
CA ASP A 866 4.51 25.91 -44.59
C ASP A 866 5.56 24.90 -44.07
N GLY A 867 5.32 24.27 -42.89
CA GLY A 867 6.17 23.24 -42.32
C GLY A 867 7.36 23.75 -41.50
N MET A 868 7.29 24.95 -40.97
CA MET A 868 8.30 25.44 -40.05
C MET A 868 8.33 24.56 -38.77
N PRO A 869 9.52 24.19 -38.24
CA PRO A 869 9.66 23.45 -37.03
C PRO A 869 9.08 24.20 -35.83
N LEU A 870 8.52 23.42 -34.88
CA LEU A 870 8.00 23.92 -33.62
C LEU A 870 8.92 23.52 -32.47
N PRO A 871 10.02 24.29 -32.25
CA PRO A 871 11.06 23.87 -31.29
C PRO A 871 10.60 24.04 -29.85
N ALA A 872 11.12 23.14 -28.99
CA ALA A 872 11.07 23.34 -27.55
C ALA A 872 12.15 24.36 -27.15
N LEU A 873 11.73 25.48 -26.55
CA LEU A 873 12.63 26.59 -26.21
C LEU A 873 13.35 26.33 -24.88
N GLY A 874 12.67 25.77 -23.89
CA GLY A 874 13.27 25.46 -22.60
C GLY A 874 13.52 26.66 -21.70
N ASP A 875 12.98 27.84 -22.04
CA ASP A 875 13.25 29.10 -21.35
C ASP A 875 12.03 29.57 -20.52
N GLY A 876 12.34 30.40 -19.53
CA GLY A 876 11.35 31.12 -18.74
C GLY A 876 10.48 30.29 -17.78
N SER A 877 9.62 31.01 -17.05
CA SER A 877 8.68 30.45 -16.08
C SER A 877 7.59 29.56 -16.70
N ALA A 878 7.41 29.64 -18.03
CA ALA A 878 6.50 28.77 -18.75
C ALA A 878 6.83 27.27 -18.63
N CYS A 879 8.10 26.96 -18.38
CA CYS A 879 8.55 25.58 -18.19
C CYS A 879 8.25 25.00 -16.81
N ASP A 880 8.08 25.84 -15.78
CA ASP A 880 7.93 25.38 -14.38
C ASP A 880 6.62 24.60 -14.18
N TYR A 881 5.56 25.01 -14.89
CA TYR A 881 4.25 24.37 -14.83
C TYR A 881 3.81 23.79 -16.18
N CYS A 882 4.78 23.44 -17.05
CA CYS A 882 4.46 22.97 -18.40
C CYS A 882 4.02 21.52 -18.39
N GLN A 883 2.77 21.25 -18.77
CA GLN A 883 2.22 19.89 -18.91
C GLN A 883 2.99 19.04 -19.95
N ALA A 884 3.66 19.66 -20.92
CA ALA A 884 4.47 18.98 -21.92
C ALA A 884 5.94 18.76 -21.50
N ARG A 885 6.36 19.14 -20.27
CA ARG A 885 7.76 19.07 -19.81
C ARG A 885 8.33 17.65 -19.87
N GLY A 886 7.57 16.66 -19.44
CA GLY A 886 7.98 15.25 -19.50
C GLY A 886 8.17 14.74 -20.93
N LEU A 887 7.40 15.28 -21.89
CA LEU A 887 7.51 14.92 -23.30
C LEU A 887 8.70 15.59 -23.98
N CYS A 888 8.94 16.89 -23.71
CA CYS A 888 10.10 17.60 -24.26
C CYS A 888 11.41 17.17 -23.57
N ARG A 889 11.37 16.54 -22.42
CA ARG A 889 12.52 16.05 -21.66
C ARG A 889 13.57 17.12 -21.35
N LYS A 890 13.13 18.35 -21.09
CA LYS A 890 14.01 19.50 -20.82
C LYS A 890 15.10 19.18 -19.78
N ASP A 891 14.74 18.45 -18.73
CA ASP A 891 15.61 18.13 -17.62
C ASP A 891 16.79 17.20 -17.99
N PHE A 892 16.72 16.62 -19.18
CA PHE A 892 17.71 15.67 -19.71
C PHE A 892 18.43 16.20 -20.96
N TRP A 893 18.22 17.46 -21.34
CA TRP A 893 18.93 17.99 -22.49
C TRP A 893 20.41 18.09 -22.21
N SER A 894 21.20 17.63 -23.17
CA SER A 894 22.64 17.82 -23.12
C SER A 894 22.96 19.31 -23.23
N ALA A 895 23.86 19.80 -22.42
CA ALA A 895 24.38 21.15 -22.62
C ALA A 895 24.93 21.29 -24.06
N PRO A 896 24.67 22.43 -24.77
CA PRO A 896 25.16 22.64 -26.13
C PRO A 896 26.69 22.57 -26.22
#